data_daa975b64b04945ba98da7599c731911
#
_entry.id   daa975b64b04945ba98da7599c731911
#
_cell.length_a   1.000
_cell.length_b   1.000
_cell.length_c   1.000
_cell.angle_alpha   90.00
_cell.angle_beta   90.00
_cell.angle_gamma   90.00
#
_symmetry.space_group_name_H-M   'P 1'
#
loop_
_entity.id
_entity.type
_entity.pdbx_description
1 polymer ?
#
loop_
_entity_poly.entity_id
_entity_poly.type
_entity_poly.pdbx_seq_one_letter_code
_entity_poly.pdbx_strand_id
1 'polypeptide(L)'
;LQGTKGKETLYVNNMGKVLERASYTAPVAGDDVYLTIDKDLQIAVYHLLEQKIAGILVSKIRNVKEFIPRENQDSKDIIIPIDDVYNAFFNNNVIDTRRFSKDYASETEKEVYEAFLIKQAAVLDEIEVQMREGTTPYNQLPKEYQVYQSFIISMLSSENHGIIVKGEGYEEDPTYIAWAKDETISIREYLDYCISQNWINTQKLDVNKKYSDSEEIYESIIRYTLKNLEGNTEFTKKIYKYMIAQNLISGRQICLILWDQNQIHIPKERVDSLKAGSISPYDFVLQSISELDITPAQLALDPCCGAVVVTDVNTGDVLALVSYPGYDNNRLANSADTSYLARLNNDYSRPLWNYATQYRSAPGSTFKPVSAVAGLSEGVIDTTSLITCVGVFDKLYGIQHKCWIYPGGHGNLNVTGGIAHSCNCFFYEVGYRLAKDENNVYDDTLGTDRLAKYADLFGLTEKSGIEIYEAEPNVSHVYPVPSAIGQGEHAYTTIGLNRYITAVANSGTVYNLTLLNKVVDAKENVVLDNHATIRNHIDIPNDYWDAVHTGLKRVVEAKLYFNELPVTAAGKTGTAQESKKRANHALFVGYAPYESPQISISTRIMNGYSSDYAAQLSKDVLAYYFDLKNRDNLITGEADTPLTATGGD
;
A
#
# COMPACT_ATOMS: atom_id res chain seq x y z
N LEU A 1 -10.93 31.68 -0.83
CA LEU A 1 -9.62 31.27 -1.38
C LEU A 1 -9.54 31.42 -2.90
N GLN A 2 -10.58 31.04 -3.64
CA GLN A 2 -10.61 31.21 -5.10
C GLN A 2 -10.95 32.66 -5.45
N GLY A 3 -10.16 33.27 -6.31
CA GLY A 3 -10.46 34.56 -6.88
C GLY A 3 -11.71 34.56 -7.75
N THR A 4 -12.10 35.70 -8.23
CA THR A 4 -13.22 35.85 -9.16
C THR A 4 -12.71 35.93 -10.58
N LYS A 5 -13.23 35.06 -11.46
CA LYS A 5 -12.87 35.10 -12.89
C LYS A 5 -13.32 36.42 -13.52
N GLY A 6 -12.43 37.08 -14.24
CA GLY A 6 -12.80 38.20 -15.07
C GLY A 6 -13.78 37.79 -16.18
N LYS A 7 -14.60 38.72 -16.60
CA LYS A 7 -15.58 38.54 -17.68
C LYS A 7 -15.44 39.65 -18.70
N GLU A 8 -15.36 39.28 -19.96
CA GLU A 8 -15.34 40.21 -21.07
C GLU A 8 -16.50 39.87 -22.03
N THR A 9 -17.28 40.89 -22.39
CA THR A 9 -18.31 40.75 -23.39
C THR A 9 -17.89 41.56 -24.64
N LEU A 10 -17.80 40.85 -25.76
CA LEU A 10 -17.34 41.42 -27.01
C LEU A 10 -18.44 41.39 -28.06
N TYR A 11 -18.60 42.50 -28.82
CA TYR A 11 -19.32 42.44 -30.08
C TYR A 11 -18.40 41.93 -31.20
N VAL A 12 -18.83 40.91 -31.89
CA VAL A 12 -18.07 40.32 -33.00
C VAL A 12 -18.90 40.34 -34.29
N ASN A 13 -18.26 40.46 -35.44
CA ASN A 13 -18.93 40.30 -36.73
C ASN A 13 -19.19 38.81 -37.04
N ASN A 14 -19.82 38.54 -38.16
CA ASN A 14 -20.16 37.19 -38.62
C ASN A 14 -18.94 36.28 -38.92
N MET A 15 -17.74 36.83 -38.92
CA MET A 15 -16.47 36.09 -39.07
C MET A 15 -15.68 36.00 -37.74
N GLY A 16 -16.31 36.35 -36.60
CA GLY A 16 -15.66 36.26 -35.28
C GLY A 16 -14.67 37.40 -34.98
N LYS A 17 -14.53 38.43 -35.86
CA LYS A 17 -13.66 39.58 -35.60
C LYS A 17 -14.28 40.50 -34.57
N VAL A 18 -13.54 40.82 -33.52
CA VAL A 18 -13.96 41.75 -32.44
C VAL A 18 -14.15 43.14 -33.02
N LEU A 19 -15.34 43.70 -32.86
CA LEU A 19 -15.71 45.07 -33.29
C LEU A 19 -15.62 46.04 -32.09
N GLU A 20 -16.12 45.64 -30.94
CA GLU A 20 -16.16 46.48 -29.76
C GLU A 20 -16.20 45.62 -28.48
N ARG A 21 -15.67 46.13 -27.38
CA ARG A 21 -15.82 45.57 -26.06
C ARG A 21 -17.02 46.16 -25.36
N ALA A 22 -18.09 45.38 -25.16
CA ALA A 22 -19.32 45.83 -24.53
C ALA A 22 -19.17 45.99 -22.99
N SER A 23 -18.43 45.09 -22.35
CA SER A 23 -18.15 45.17 -20.91
C SER A 23 -16.87 44.43 -20.57
N TYR A 24 -16.23 44.84 -19.49
CA TYR A 24 -15.07 44.18 -18.89
C TYR A 24 -15.16 44.22 -17.38
N THR A 25 -15.07 43.08 -16.75
CA THR A 25 -14.88 42.94 -15.30
C THR A 25 -13.50 42.30 -15.11
N ALA A 26 -12.62 43.02 -14.40
CA ALA A 26 -11.27 42.49 -14.13
C ALA A 26 -11.36 41.23 -13.26
N PRO A 27 -10.47 40.25 -13.49
CA PRO A 27 -10.31 39.15 -12.54
C PRO A 27 -9.81 39.68 -11.20
N VAL A 28 -10.26 39.06 -10.11
CA VAL A 28 -9.76 39.31 -8.78
C VAL A 28 -8.91 38.09 -8.37
N ALA A 29 -7.66 38.32 -7.95
CA ALA A 29 -6.81 37.26 -7.47
C ALA A 29 -7.42 36.58 -6.24
N GLY A 30 -7.19 35.30 -6.10
CA GLY A 30 -7.52 34.58 -4.86
C GLY A 30 -6.52 34.91 -3.75
N ASP A 31 -6.79 34.36 -2.59
CA ASP A 31 -5.92 34.50 -1.43
C ASP A 31 -4.79 33.47 -1.47
N ASP A 32 -3.63 33.81 -0.91
CA ASP A 32 -2.51 32.89 -0.77
C ASP A 32 -2.67 32.03 0.48
N VAL A 33 -2.45 30.73 0.32
CA VAL A 33 -2.57 29.72 1.39
C VAL A 33 -1.19 29.29 1.84
N TYR A 34 -0.89 29.47 3.11
CA TYR A 34 0.33 29.01 3.74
C TYR A 34 0.06 27.72 4.50
N LEU A 35 0.89 26.72 4.27
CA LEU A 35 0.79 25.41 4.93
C LEU A 35 1.75 25.35 6.12
N THR A 36 1.49 24.42 7.04
CA THR A 36 2.41 24.06 8.13
C THR A 36 3.57 23.20 7.64
N ILE A 37 3.47 22.67 6.43
CA ILE A 37 4.46 21.78 5.81
C ILE A 37 5.80 22.51 5.62
N ASP A 38 6.85 21.92 6.19
CA ASP A 38 8.23 22.26 5.85
C ASP A 38 8.57 21.60 4.50
N LYS A 39 8.76 22.44 3.48
CA LYS A 39 8.99 21.98 2.10
C LYS A 39 10.22 21.10 1.99
N ASP A 40 11.31 21.48 2.65
CA ASP A 40 12.59 20.77 2.53
C ASP A 40 12.53 19.43 3.27
N LEU A 41 11.88 19.38 4.43
CA LEU A 41 11.59 18.15 5.14
C LEU A 41 10.68 17.23 4.31
N GLN A 42 9.61 17.77 3.71
CA GLN A 42 8.68 17.01 2.86
C GLN A 42 9.42 16.32 1.69
N ILE A 43 10.30 17.05 1.01
CA ILE A 43 11.09 16.53 -0.12
C ILE A 43 12.10 15.48 0.38
N ALA A 44 12.81 15.78 1.47
CA ALA A 44 13.79 14.86 2.03
C ALA A 44 13.16 13.53 2.45
N VAL A 45 12.05 13.59 3.16
CA VAL A 45 11.32 12.39 3.63
C VAL A 45 10.81 11.55 2.45
N TYR A 46 10.39 12.20 1.35
CA TYR A 46 10.00 11.48 0.14
C TYR A 46 11.16 10.67 -0.45
N HIS A 47 12.33 11.28 -0.60
CA HIS A 47 13.53 10.60 -1.11
C HIS A 47 14.04 9.52 -0.17
N LEU A 48 14.06 9.76 1.14
CA LEU A 48 14.44 8.75 2.13
C LEU A 48 13.51 7.53 2.08
N LEU A 49 12.20 7.74 1.90
CA LEU A 49 11.23 6.66 1.76
C LEU A 49 11.46 5.86 0.47
N GLU A 50 11.69 6.53 -0.66
CA GLU A 50 11.99 5.91 -1.95
C GLU A 50 13.27 5.06 -1.87
N GLN A 51 14.36 5.63 -1.34
CA GLN A 51 15.64 4.93 -1.14
C GLN A 51 15.47 3.67 -0.27
N LYS A 52 14.69 3.77 0.82
CA LYS A 52 14.43 2.63 1.72
C LYS A 52 13.62 1.53 1.03
N ILE A 53 12.57 1.87 0.29
CA ILE A 53 11.76 0.91 -0.44
C ILE A 53 12.61 0.23 -1.54
N ALA A 54 13.42 0.99 -2.28
CA ALA A 54 14.35 0.43 -3.27
C ALA A 54 15.34 -0.54 -2.64
N GLY A 55 15.93 -0.21 -1.49
CA GLY A 55 16.83 -1.09 -0.75
C GLY A 55 16.17 -2.38 -0.31
N ILE A 56 14.91 -2.34 0.13
CA ILE A 56 14.14 -3.55 0.45
C ILE A 56 13.96 -4.41 -0.79
N LEU A 57 13.55 -3.84 -1.93
CA LEU A 57 13.39 -4.57 -3.19
C LEU A 57 14.69 -5.27 -3.61
N VAL A 58 15.80 -4.54 -3.66
CA VAL A 58 17.13 -5.11 -3.99
C VAL A 58 17.47 -6.26 -3.06
N SER A 59 17.16 -6.14 -1.76
CA SER A 59 17.40 -7.19 -0.77
C SER A 59 16.53 -8.44 -0.97
N LYS A 60 15.41 -8.33 -1.69
CA LYS A 60 14.42 -9.42 -1.86
C LYS A 60 14.41 -10.03 -3.27
N ILE A 61 14.86 -9.32 -4.29
CA ILE A 61 14.95 -9.84 -5.65
C ILE A 61 16.01 -10.95 -5.72
N ARG A 62 15.67 -12.07 -6.38
CA ARG A 62 16.54 -13.24 -6.57
C ARG A 62 16.50 -13.69 -8.02
N ASN A 63 17.64 -14.19 -8.49
CA ASN A 63 17.77 -14.74 -9.85
C ASN A 63 17.15 -16.14 -9.94
N VAL A 64 15.85 -16.20 -9.75
CA VAL A 64 15.01 -17.40 -9.89
C VAL A 64 13.78 -17.05 -10.69
N LYS A 65 13.15 -18.04 -11.34
CA LYS A 65 11.98 -17.81 -12.20
C LYS A 65 10.68 -17.68 -11.42
N GLU A 66 10.54 -18.45 -10.34
CA GLU A 66 9.31 -18.54 -9.58
C GLU A 66 9.62 -18.69 -8.08
N PHE A 67 8.75 -18.15 -7.26
CA PHE A 67 8.75 -18.39 -5.83
C PHE A 67 7.58 -19.31 -5.47
N ILE A 68 7.90 -20.46 -4.88
CA ILE A 68 6.90 -21.42 -4.40
C ILE A 68 6.84 -21.30 -2.87
N PRO A 69 5.76 -20.73 -2.30
CA PRO A 69 5.60 -20.61 -0.85
C PRO A 69 5.57 -21.98 -0.18
N ARG A 70 6.28 -22.12 0.95
CA ARG A 70 6.21 -23.30 1.80
C ARG A 70 5.06 -23.19 2.77
N GLU A 71 4.52 -24.33 3.21
CA GLU A 71 3.55 -24.36 4.30
C GLU A 71 4.20 -23.78 5.58
N ASN A 72 3.51 -22.84 6.24
CA ASN A 72 4.00 -22.11 7.42
C ASN A 72 5.25 -21.23 7.20
N GLN A 73 5.52 -20.77 5.98
CA GLN A 73 6.60 -19.86 5.70
C GLN A 73 6.38 -18.50 6.40
N ASP A 74 7.47 -17.97 6.99
CA ASP A 74 7.46 -16.60 7.50
C ASP A 74 7.34 -15.61 6.32
N SER A 75 6.47 -14.59 6.47
CA SER A 75 6.27 -13.58 5.45
C SER A 75 7.54 -12.80 5.11
N LYS A 76 8.48 -12.68 6.04
CA LYS A 76 9.79 -12.04 5.80
C LYS A 76 10.73 -12.83 4.87
N ASP A 77 10.46 -14.14 4.68
CA ASP A 77 11.25 -15.01 3.79
C ASP A 77 10.71 -15.04 2.35
N ILE A 78 9.64 -14.31 2.07
CA ILE A 78 9.12 -14.13 0.71
C ILE A 78 10.21 -13.43 -0.12
N ILE A 79 10.51 -13.99 -1.30
CA ILE A 79 11.44 -13.42 -2.26
C ILE A 79 10.70 -12.94 -3.51
N ILE A 80 11.33 -12.06 -4.28
CA ILE A 80 10.83 -11.58 -5.56
C ILE A 80 11.64 -12.23 -6.66
N PRO A 81 11.04 -13.13 -7.47
CA PRO A 81 11.71 -13.70 -8.64
C PRO A 81 12.07 -12.63 -9.67
N ILE A 82 13.18 -12.79 -10.38
CA ILE A 82 13.55 -11.85 -11.44
C ILE A 82 12.54 -11.82 -12.59
N ASP A 83 11.87 -12.94 -12.87
CA ASP A 83 10.82 -13.00 -13.90
C ASP A 83 9.60 -12.14 -13.51
N ASP A 84 9.29 -11.99 -12.22
CA ASP A 84 8.26 -11.06 -11.75
C ASP A 84 8.67 -9.60 -11.99
N VAL A 85 9.95 -9.27 -11.84
CA VAL A 85 10.49 -7.93 -12.15
C VAL A 85 10.41 -7.66 -13.65
N TYR A 86 10.80 -8.61 -14.50
CA TYR A 86 10.67 -8.48 -15.95
C TYR A 86 9.19 -8.31 -16.36
N ASN A 87 8.30 -9.11 -15.77
CA ASN A 87 6.87 -8.98 -16.02
C ASN A 87 6.30 -7.63 -15.54
N ALA A 88 6.82 -7.06 -14.45
CA ALA A 88 6.38 -5.78 -13.90
C ALA A 88 6.56 -4.64 -14.91
N PHE A 89 7.60 -4.64 -15.73
CA PHE A 89 7.81 -3.62 -16.77
C PHE A 89 6.69 -3.61 -17.82
N PHE A 90 6.15 -4.77 -18.19
CA PHE A 90 5.00 -4.88 -19.09
C PHE A 90 3.70 -4.56 -18.33
N ASN A 91 3.55 -5.13 -17.15
CA ASN A 91 2.32 -5.03 -16.37
C ASN A 91 2.01 -3.60 -15.97
N ASN A 92 3.01 -2.83 -15.50
CA ASN A 92 2.86 -1.43 -15.10
C ASN A 92 3.12 -0.42 -16.25
N ASN A 93 3.13 -0.90 -17.51
CA ASN A 93 3.28 -0.08 -18.72
C ASN A 93 4.57 0.78 -18.75
N VAL A 94 5.65 0.32 -18.09
CA VAL A 94 6.97 0.92 -18.25
C VAL A 94 7.48 0.66 -19.66
N ILE A 95 7.26 -0.56 -20.17
CA ILE A 95 7.42 -0.89 -21.57
C ILE A 95 6.10 -0.63 -22.32
N ASP A 96 6.12 0.28 -23.27
CA ASP A 96 4.98 0.55 -24.16
C ASP A 96 4.96 -0.42 -25.35
N THR A 97 4.22 -1.52 -25.22
CA THR A 97 4.10 -2.55 -26.26
C THR A 97 3.44 -2.07 -27.54
N ARG A 98 2.70 -0.93 -27.51
CA ARG A 98 2.08 -0.35 -28.72
C ARG A 98 3.12 0.18 -29.73
N ARG A 99 4.34 0.44 -29.27
CA ARG A 99 5.47 0.85 -30.13
C ARG A 99 5.98 -0.29 -31.00
N PHE A 100 5.88 -1.53 -30.54
CA PHE A 100 6.48 -2.70 -31.18
C PHE A 100 6.04 -2.89 -32.65
N SER A 101 4.81 -2.54 -32.97
CA SER A 101 4.26 -2.62 -34.34
C SER A 101 4.54 -1.40 -35.23
N LYS A 102 5.33 -0.41 -34.74
CA LYS A 102 5.56 0.84 -35.50
C LYS A 102 6.84 0.77 -36.31
N ASP A 103 6.90 1.54 -37.38
CA ASP A 103 8.07 1.60 -38.27
C ASP A 103 9.35 2.05 -37.54
N TYR A 104 9.20 2.91 -36.53
CA TYR A 104 10.29 3.41 -35.69
C TYR A 104 10.68 2.49 -34.53
N ALA A 105 10.06 1.32 -34.38
CA ALA A 105 10.44 0.35 -33.37
C ALA A 105 11.89 -0.14 -33.60
N SER A 106 12.62 -0.38 -32.49
CA SER A 106 13.95 -0.96 -32.57
C SER A 106 13.90 -2.38 -33.12
N GLU A 107 15.05 -2.91 -33.52
CA GLU A 107 15.15 -4.30 -33.97
C GLU A 107 14.72 -5.28 -32.88
N THR A 108 15.15 -5.05 -31.65
CA THR A 108 14.74 -5.87 -30.48
C THR A 108 13.24 -5.82 -30.21
N GLU A 109 12.61 -4.63 -30.35
CA GLU A 109 11.16 -4.48 -30.22
C GLU A 109 10.40 -5.28 -31.29
N LYS A 110 10.89 -5.26 -32.54
CA LYS A 110 10.31 -6.02 -33.67
C LYS A 110 10.44 -7.52 -33.49
N GLU A 111 11.62 -8.01 -33.10
CA GLU A 111 11.84 -9.43 -32.79
C GLU A 111 10.88 -9.94 -31.71
N VAL A 112 10.73 -9.16 -30.62
CA VAL A 112 9.82 -9.52 -29.52
C VAL A 112 8.36 -9.48 -29.99
N TYR A 113 8.00 -8.55 -30.88
CA TYR A 113 6.66 -8.48 -31.43
C TYR A 113 6.33 -9.65 -32.35
N GLU A 114 7.25 -10.06 -33.21
CA GLU A 114 7.09 -11.26 -34.05
C GLU A 114 6.88 -12.53 -33.20
N ALA A 115 7.68 -12.69 -32.16
CA ALA A 115 7.52 -13.80 -31.21
C ALA A 115 6.16 -13.74 -30.48
N PHE A 116 5.71 -12.53 -30.12
CA PHE A 116 4.41 -12.32 -29.51
C PHE A 116 3.25 -12.71 -30.44
N LEU A 117 3.29 -12.32 -31.71
CA LEU A 117 2.23 -12.66 -32.69
C LEU A 117 2.09 -14.18 -32.85
N ILE A 118 3.22 -14.89 -32.94
CA ILE A 118 3.22 -16.36 -33.00
C ILE A 118 2.60 -16.97 -31.74
N LYS A 119 3.01 -16.48 -30.56
CA LYS A 119 2.48 -16.97 -29.29
C LYS A 119 1.02 -16.65 -29.12
N GLN A 120 0.58 -15.44 -29.48
CA GLN A 120 -0.82 -15.00 -29.38
C GLN A 120 -1.72 -15.88 -30.27
N ALA A 121 -1.33 -16.14 -31.52
CA ALA A 121 -2.08 -17.02 -32.42
C ALA A 121 -2.26 -18.41 -31.81
N ALA A 122 -1.17 -19.02 -31.35
CA ALA A 122 -1.22 -20.34 -30.71
C ALA A 122 -2.08 -20.38 -29.44
N VAL A 123 -2.06 -19.30 -28.65
CA VAL A 123 -2.90 -19.18 -27.42
C VAL A 123 -4.36 -19.05 -27.79
N LEU A 124 -4.71 -18.24 -28.79
CA LEU A 124 -6.11 -18.06 -29.21
C LEU A 124 -6.67 -19.34 -29.83
N ASP A 125 -5.89 -20.06 -30.65
CA ASP A 125 -6.27 -21.36 -31.23
C ASP A 125 -6.55 -22.38 -30.12
N GLU A 126 -5.67 -22.49 -29.11
CA GLU A 126 -5.86 -23.42 -28.00
C GLU A 126 -7.06 -23.04 -27.11
N ILE A 127 -7.30 -21.74 -26.86
CA ILE A 127 -8.48 -21.25 -26.14
C ILE A 127 -9.74 -21.65 -26.92
N GLU A 128 -9.75 -21.48 -28.22
CA GLU A 128 -10.87 -21.90 -29.06
C GLU A 128 -11.16 -23.40 -28.93
N VAL A 129 -10.12 -24.25 -29.01
CA VAL A 129 -10.24 -25.70 -28.81
C VAL A 129 -10.78 -26.03 -27.41
N GLN A 130 -10.25 -25.41 -26.37
CA GLN A 130 -10.72 -25.63 -24.99
C GLN A 130 -12.19 -25.19 -24.79
N MET A 131 -12.62 -24.11 -25.40
CA MET A 131 -14.02 -23.69 -25.35
C MET A 131 -14.93 -24.61 -26.15
N ARG A 132 -14.50 -25.12 -27.33
CA ARG A 132 -15.32 -25.97 -28.19
C ARG A 132 -15.43 -27.43 -27.70
N GLU A 133 -14.31 -27.99 -27.29
CA GLU A 133 -14.17 -29.44 -27.09
C GLU A 133 -13.62 -29.79 -25.70
N GLY A 134 -13.16 -28.78 -24.92
CA GLY A 134 -12.43 -29.01 -23.67
C GLY A 134 -13.30 -29.58 -22.56
N THR A 135 -12.91 -30.75 -22.07
CA THR A 135 -13.51 -31.43 -20.90
C THR A 135 -12.58 -31.45 -19.69
N THR A 136 -11.36 -30.90 -19.84
CA THR A 136 -10.38 -30.86 -18.74
C THR A 136 -10.82 -29.88 -17.67
N PRO A 137 -10.98 -30.33 -16.40
CA PRO A 137 -11.29 -29.45 -15.28
C PRO A 137 -10.25 -28.32 -15.14
N TYR A 138 -10.71 -27.14 -14.69
CA TYR A 138 -9.89 -25.96 -14.57
C TYR A 138 -8.61 -26.20 -13.73
N ASN A 139 -8.72 -26.90 -12.57
CA ASN A 139 -7.58 -27.20 -11.70
C ASN A 139 -6.55 -28.19 -12.29
N GLN A 140 -6.87 -28.85 -13.39
CA GLN A 140 -5.96 -29.78 -14.10
C GLN A 140 -5.29 -29.15 -15.31
N LEU A 141 -5.68 -27.93 -15.69
CA LEU A 141 -5.04 -27.20 -16.79
C LEU A 141 -3.64 -26.72 -16.39
N PRO A 142 -2.73 -26.52 -17.37
CA PRO A 142 -1.52 -25.76 -17.15
C PRO A 142 -1.82 -24.37 -16.58
N LYS A 143 -0.97 -23.86 -15.67
CA LYS A 143 -1.16 -22.58 -14.98
C LYS A 143 -1.45 -21.40 -15.92
N GLU A 144 -0.82 -21.41 -17.07
CA GLU A 144 -1.03 -20.44 -18.15
C GLU A 144 -2.51 -20.37 -18.56
N TYR A 145 -3.11 -21.52 -18.86
CA TYR A 145 -4.49 -21.60 -19.32
C TYR A 145 -5.52 -21.39 -18.19
N GLN A 146 -5.16 -21.74 -16.96
CA GLN A 146 -5.97 -21.33 -15.79
C GLN A 146 -6.10 -19.80 -15.73
N VAL A 147 -4.99 -19.08 -15.89
CA VAL A 147 -5.00 -17.61 -15.89
C VAL A 147 -5.79 -17.04 -17.06
N TYR A 148 -5.69 -17.65 -18.26
CA TYR A 148 -6.44 -17.20 -19.43
C TYR A 148 -7.93 -17.44 -19.27
N GLN A 149 -8.36 -18.62 -18.82
CA GLN A 149 -9.77 -18.93 -18.61
C GLN A 149 -10.40 -18.07 -17.49
N SER A 150 -9.67 -17.83 -16.38
CA SER A 150 -10.11 -16.88 -15.36
C SER A 150 -10.31 -15.47 -15.92
N PHE A 151 -9.39 -15.02 -16.77
CA PHE A 151 -9.52 -13.72 -17.43
C PHE A 151 -10.73 -13.66 -18.35
N ILE A 152 -11.00 -14.71 -19.13
CA ILE A 152 -12.16 -14.81 -20.02
C ILE A 152 -13.45 -14.68 -19.23
N ILE A 153 -13.64 -15.47 -18.19
CA ILE A 153 -14.87 -15.44 -17.38
C ILE A 153 -15.02 -14.09 -16.68
N SER A 154 -13.94 -13.52 -16.16
CA SER A 154 -13.94 -12.17 -15.57
C SER A 154 -14.34 -11.10 -16.61
N MET A 155 -13.78 -11.16 -17.81
CA MET A 155 -14.13 -10.27 -18.92
C MET A 155 -15.60 -10.38 -19.28
N LEU A 156 -16.11 -11.60 -19.53
CA LEU A 156 -17.51 -11.83 -19.89
C LEU A 156 -18.49 -11.40 -18.80
N SER A 157 -18.08 -11.44 -17.53
CA SER A 157 -18.91 -11.06 -16.37
C SER A 157 -18.78 -9.57 -16.01
N SER A 158 -17.81 -8.83 -16.56
CA SER A 158 -17.58 -7.43 -16.22
C SER A 158 -18.73 -6.53 -16.69
N GLU A 159 -18.95 -5.38 -16.03
CA GLU A 159 -19.98 -4.41 -16.39
C GLU A 159 -19.86 -3.92 -17.84
N ASN A 160 -18.62 -3.73 -18.32
CA ASN A 160 -18.35 -3.28 -19.68
C ASN A 160 -18.81 -4.27 -20.74
N HIS A 161 -18.62 -5.57 -20.50
CA HIS A 161 -19.03 -6.63 -21.42
C HIS A 161 -20.45 -7.10 -21.10
N GLY A 162 -20.73 -7.52 -19.86
CA GLY A 162 -22.06 -7.92 -19.35
C GLY A 162 -22.69 -9.04 -20.19
N ILE A 163 -21.88 -10.01 -20.59
CA ILE A 163 -22.35 -11.22 -21.29
C ILE A 163 -22.88 -12.23 -20.28
N ILE A 164 -22.13 -12.47 -19.18
CA ILE A 164 -22.60 -13.32 -18.09
C ILE A 164 -23.23 -12.43 -17.02
N VAL A 165 -24.54 -12.60 -16.81
CA VAL A 165 -25.34 -11.88 -15.81
C VAL A 165 -25.99 -12.90 -14.90
N LYS A 166 -25.41 -13.09 -13.73
CA LYS A 166 -25.85 -14.10 -12.76
C LYS A 166 -27.13 -13.66 -12.05
N GLY A 167 -28.03 -14.62 -11.76
CA GLY A 167 -29.23 -14.37 -10.95
C GLY A 167 -28.94 -14.22 -9.46
N GLU A 168 -29.96 -13.86 -8.66
CA GLU A 168 -29.83 -13.82 -7.21
C GLU A 168 -29.50 -15.21 -6.64
N GLY A 169 -28.67 -15.28 -5.61
CA GLY A 169 -28.30 -16.54 -4.95
C GLY A 169 -27.30 -17.42 -5.71
N TYR A 170 -26.72 -16.94 -6.80
CA TYR A 170 -25.74 -17.71 -7.59
C TYR A 170 -24.54 -18.21 -6.78
N GLU A 171 -24.21 -17.54 -5.66
CA GLU A 171 -23.07 -17.91 -4.81
C GLU A 171 -23.22 -19.26 -4.11
N GLU A 172 -24.47 -19.74 -3.97
CA GLU A 172 -24.85 -21.05 -3.41
C GLU A 172 -25.09 -22.11 -4.49
N ASP A 173 -25.01 -21.72 -5.77
CA ASP A 173 -25.22 -22.63 -6.89
C ASP A 173 -24.11 -23.68 -6.98
N PRO A 174 -24.43 -24.99 -7.03
CA PRO A 174 -23.43 -26.06 -7.03
C PRO A 174 -22.46 -25.99 -8.22
N THR A 175 -22.91 -25.60 -9.41
CA THR A 175 -22.05 -25.51 -10.61
C THR A 175 -21.18 -24.27 -10.56
N TYR A 176 -21.69 -23.16 -10.03
CA TYR A 176 -20.87 -21.99 -9.75
C TYR A 176 -19.78 -22.31 -8.72
N ILE A 177 -20.10 -23.05 -7.65
CA ILE A 177 -19.14 -23.49 -6.64
C ILE A 177 -18.10 -24.41 -7.28
N ALA A 178 -18.51 -25.39 -8.09
CA ALA A 178 -17.62 -26.31 -8.80
C ALA A 178 -16.63 -25.56 -9.74
N TRP A 179 -17.07 -24.45 -10.36
CA TRP A 179 -16.20 -23.61 -11.19
C TRP A 179 -15.31 -22.68 -10.34
N ALA A 180 -15.90 -21.89 -9.44
CA ALA A 180 -15.24 -20.74 -8.82
C ALA A 180 -14.48 -21.07 -7.51
N LYS A 181 -14.84 -22.17 -6.83
CA LYS A 181 -14.25 -22.58 -5.54
C LYS A 181 -13.53 -23.92 -5.64
N ASP A 182 -14.18 -24.93 -6.20
CA ASP A 182 -13.63 -26.29 -6.26
C ASP A 182 -12.75 -26.50 -7.51
N GLU A 183 -12.96 -25.66 -8.54
CA GLU A 183 -12.20 -25.67 -9.79
C GLU A 183 -12.23 -27.03 -10.54
N THR A 184 -13.34 -27.79 -10.39
CA THR A 184 -13.47 -29.20 -10.79
C THR A 184 -14.18 -29.41 -12.13
N ILE A 185 -14.63 -28.35 -12.79
CA ILE A 185 -15.27 -28.41 -14.11
C ILE A 185 -14.50 -27.61 -15.16
N SER A 186 -14.77 -27.89 -16.45
CA SER A 186 -14.18 -27.17 -17.58
C SER A 186 -14.90 -25.84 -17.83
N ILE A 187 -14.23 -24.93 -18.58
CA ILE A 187 -14.86 -23.67 -19.03
C ILE A 187 -16.09 -23.94 -19.90
N ARG A 188 -16.06 -25.01 -20.72
CA ARG A 188 -17.18 -25.42 -21.54
C ARG A 188 -18.39 -25.77 -20.70
N GLU A 189 -18.22 -26.67 -19.73
CA GLU A 189 -19.30 -27.08 -18.81
C GLU A 189 -19.90 -25.89 -18.06
N TYR A 190 -19.07 -24.96 -17.61
CA TYR A 190 -19.54 -23.76 -16.93
C TYR A 190 -20.34 -22.82 -17.84
N LEU A 191 -19.88 -22.59 -19.08
CA LEU A 191 -20.59 -21.72 -20.04
C LEU A 191 -21.89 -22.37 -20.54
N ASP A 192 -21.91 -23.69 -20.80
CA ASP A 192 -23.14 -24.44 -21.14
C ASP A 192 -24.16 -24.30 -20.01
N TYR A 193 -23.70 -24.42 -18.75
CA TYR A 193 -24.54 -24.19 -17.58
C TYR A 193 -25.10 -22.78 -17.52
N CYS A 194 -24.28 -21.76 -17.74
CA CYS A 194 -24.71 -20.34 -17.78
C CYS A 194 -25.82 -20.12 -18.84
N ILE A 195 -25.74 -20.79 -20.00
CA ILE A 195 -26.80 -20.76 -21.03
C ILE A 195 -28.08 -21.40 -20.50
N SER A 196 -27.99 -22.58 -19.90
CA SER A 196 -29.14 -23.33 -19.38
C SER A 196 -29.87 -22.56 -18.26
N GLN A 197 -29.18 -21.77 -17.47
CA GLN A 197 -29.73 -20.95 -16.40
C GLN A 197 -30.23 -19.58 -16.87
N ASN A 198 -30.16 -19.27 -18.17
CA ASN A 198 -30.44 -17.94 -18.71
C ASN A 198 -29.54 -16.82 -18.11
N TRP A 199 -28.33 -17.15 -17.73
CA TRP A 199 -27.34 -16.16 -17.24
C TRP A 199 -26.61 -15.45 -18.38
N ILE A 200 -26.92 -15.75 -19.64
CA ILE A 200 -26.30 -15.13 -20.82
C ILE A 200 -27.18 -14.01 -21.37
N ASN A 201 -26.61 -12.83 -21.44
CA ASN A 201 -27.24 -11.68 -22.09
C ASN A 201 -27.03 -11.74 -23.62
N THR A 202 -27.97 -12.40 -24.30
CA THR A 202 -27.92 -12.59 -25.76
C THR A 202 -28.06 -11.28 -26.56
N GLN A 203 -28.55 -10.20 -25.94
CA GLN A 203 -28.67 -8.89 -26.62
C GLN A 203 -27.31 -8.26 -26.96
N LYS A 204 -26.26 -8.68 -26.28
CA LYS A 204 -24.88 -8.21 -26.52
C LYS A 204 -24.09 -9.14 -27.45
N LEU A 205 -24.67 -10.27 -27.82
CA LEU A 205 -24.09 -11.24 -28.76
C LEU A 205 -24.69 -11.07 -30.17
N ASP A 206 -23.91 -11.43 -31.16
CA ASP A 206 -24.37 -11.44 -32.57
C ASP A 206 -25.13 -12.75 -32.84
N VAL A 207 -26.36 -12.80 -32.36
CA VAL A 207 -27.27 -13.95 -32.52
C VAL A 207 -28.55 -13.52 -33.22
N ASN A 208 -29.16 -14.43 -33.95
CA ASN A 208 -30.42 -14.17 -34.65
C ASN A 208 -31.58 -14.06 -33.65
N LYS A 209 -32.06 -12.83 -33.40
CA LYS A 209 -32.95 -12.47 -32.26
C LYS A 209 -34.26 -13.26 -32.14
N LYS A 210 -34.64 -14.11 -33.09
CA LYS A 210 -35.95 -14.75 -33.08
C LYS A 210 -35.98 -16.22 -32.64
N TYR A 211 -34.93 -17.00 -32.91
CA TYR A 211 -34.89 -18.45 -32.63
C TYR A 211 -33.43 -18.95 -32.58
N SER A 212 -32.65 -18.51 -31.59
CA SER A 212 -31.31 -19.07 -31.38
C SER A 212 -31.40 -20.24 -30.42
N ASP A 213 -30.86 -21.40 -30.79
CA ASP A 213 -30.67 -22.52 -29.90
C ASP A 213 -29.41 -22.34 -29.02
N SER A 214 -29.23 -23.26 -28.09
CA SER A 214 -28.12 -23.20 -27.14
C SER A 214 -26.76 -23.27 -27.83
N GLU A 215 -26.64 -24.04 -28.93
CA GLU A 215 -25.38 -24.17 -29.69
C GLU A 215 -25.04 -22.86 -30.43
N GLU A 216 -26.04 -22.20 -31.05
CA GLU A 216 -25.82 -20.89 -31.71
C GLU A 216 -25.42 -19.82 -30.71
N ILE A 217 -26.00 -19.81 -29.50
CA ILE A 217 -25.59 -18.89 -28.42
C ILE A 217 -24.17 -19.20 -28.00
N TYR A 218 -23.82 -20.47 -27.81
CA TYR A 218 -22.48 -20.90 -27.42
C TYR A 218 -21.42 -20.47 -28.44
N GLU A 219 -21.65 -20.75 -29.72
CA GLU A 219 -20.79 -20.31 -30.81
C GLU A 219 -20.60 -18.78 -30.86
N SER A 220 -21.64 -18.03 -30.53
CA SER A 220 -21.56 -16.57 -30.48
C SER A 220 -20.74 -16.09 -29.28
N ILE A 221 -20.74 -16.80 -28.14
CA ILE A 221 -19.87 -16.52 -27.00
C ILE A 221 -18.41 -16.75 -27.41
N ILE A 222 -18.10 -17.85 -28.10
CA ILE A 222 -16.72 -18.13 -28.58
C ILE A 222 -16.24 -17.00 -29.50
N ARG A 223 -16.99 -16.68 -30.55
CA ARG A 223 -16.64 -15.59 -31.48
C ARG A 223 -16.45 -14.25 -30.75
N TYR A 224 -17.36 -13.93 -29.82
CA TYR A 224 -17.25 -12.72 -29.02
C TYR A 224 -15.98 -12.73 -28.18
N THR A 225 -15.67 -13.84 -27.53
CA THR A 225 -14.48 -13.99 -26.68
C THR A 225 -13.21 -13.80 -27.48
N LEU A 226 -13.00 -14.55 -28.56
CA LEU A 226 -11.77 -14.48 -29.38
C LEU A 226 -11.56 -13.07 -29.95
N LYS A 227 -12.62 -12.45 -30.50
CA LYS A 227 -12.55 -11.08 -31.02
C LYS A 227 -12.13 -10.06 -29.96
N ASN A 228 -12.60 -10.21 -28.72
CA ASN A 228 -12.29 -9.27 -27.64
C ASN A 228 -10.95 -9.59 -26.95
N LEU A 229 -10.39 -10.77 -27.11
CA LEU A 229 -9.05 -11.11 -26.61
C LEU A 229 -7.94 -10.60 -27.51
N GLU A 230 -8.10 -10.64 -28.83
CA GLU A 230 -7.07 -10.32 -29.82
C GLU A 230 -6.46 -8.91 -29.63
N GLY A 231 -7.29 -7.89 -29.34
CA GLY A 231 -6.85 -6.51 -29.11
C GLY A 231 -6.79 -6.10 -27.64
N ASN A 232 -6.99 -7.01 -26.70
CA ASN A 232 -7.11 -6.68 -25.28
C ASN A 232 -5.75 -6.48 -24.62
N THR A 233 -5.47 -5.26 -24.16
CA THR A 233 -4.19 -4.91 -23.54
C THR A 233 -3.88 -5.74 -22.29
N GLU A 234 -4.88 -5.98 -21.42
CA GLU A 234 -4.66 -6.73 -20.19
C GLU A 234 -4.45 -8.22 -20.45
N PHE A 235 -5.07 -8.76 -21.50
CA PHE A 235 -4.81 -10.13 -21.95
C PHE A 235 -3.41 -10.25 -22.58
N THR A 236 -3.01 -9.28 -23.39
CA THR A 236 -1.68 -9.16 -23.98
C THR A 236 -0.59 -9.22 -22.90
N LYS A 237 -0.75 -8.50 -21.79
CA LYS A 237 0.18 -8.56 -20.63
C LYS A 237 0.33 -9.96 -20.06
N LYS A 238 -0.76 -10.73 -20.01
CA LYS A 238 -0.72 -12.12 -19.54
C LYS A 238 0.06 -13.03 -20.50
N ILE A 239 -0.05 -12.80 -21.79
CA ILE A 239 0.75 -13.52 -22.79
C ILE A 239 2.23 -13.21 -22.61
N TYR A 240 2.62 -11.93 -22.47
CA TYR A 240 4.02 -11.54 -22.20
C TYR A 240 4.57 -12.20 -20.93
N LYS A 241 3.77 -12.27 -19.86
CA LYS A 241 4.17 -12.97 -18.62
C LYS A 241 4.62 -14.41 -18.92
N TYR A 242 3.84 -15.16 -19.69
CA TYR A 242 4.16 -16.55 -20.00
C TYR A 242 5.25 -16.69 -21.07
N MET A 243 5.42 -15.70 -21.95
CA MET A 243 6.57 -15.64 -22.84
C MET A 243 7.89 -15.48 -22.07
N ILE A 244 7.91 -14.68 -21.01
CA ILE A 244 9.06 -14.53 -20.09
C ILE A 244 9.34 -15.87 -19.39
N ALA A 245 8.32 -16.45 -18.73
CA ALA A 245 8.46 -17.71 -17.98
C ALA A 245 8.96 -18.87 -18.86
N GLN A 246 8.59 -18.89 -20.16
CA GLN A 246 8.98 -19.89 -21.16
C GLN A 246 10.29 -19.55 -21.89
N ASN A 247 10.96 -18.43 -21.55
CA ASN A 247 12.16 -17.90 -22.23
C ASN A 247 11.97 -17.60 -23.74
N LEU A 248 10.75 -17.28 -24.17
CA LEU A 248 10.47 -16.77 -25.52
C LEU A 248 10.91 -15.30 -25.66
N ILE A 249 11.02 -14.61 -24.53
CA ILE A 249 11.63 -13.28 -24.38
C ILE A 249 12.71 -13.40 -23.31
N SER A 250 13.91 -12.97 -23.62
CA SER A 250 15.02 -12.98 -22.69
C SER A 250 15.08 -11.71 -21.83
N GLY A 251 15.60 -11.81 -20.60
CA GLY A 251 15.85 -10.63 -19.76
C GLY A 251 16.75 -9.59 -20.45
N ARG A 252 17.68 -10.01 -21.35
CA ARG A 252 18.50 -9.08 -22.13
C ARG A 252 17.67 -8.25 -23.09
N GLN A 253 16.74 -8.87 -23.85
CA GLN A 253 15.84 -8.13 -24.74
C GLN A 253 14.99 -7.14 -23.96
N ILE A 254 14.47 -7.54 -22.79
CA ILE A 254 13.68 -6.64 -21.92
C ILE A 254 14.51 -5.43 -21.49
N CYS A 255 15.73 -5.63 -21.00
CA CYS A 255 16.61 -4.54 -20.60
C CYS A 255 16.98 -3.60 -21.76
N LEU A 256 17.18 -4.16 -22.97
CA LEU A 256 17.45 -3.35 -24.18
C LEU A 256 16.23 -2.53 -24.59
N ILE A 257 15.02 -3.09 -24.54
CA ILE A 257 13.78 -2.38 -24.83
C ILE A 257 13.57 -1.21 -23.85
N LEU A 258 13.83 -1.39 -22.56
CA LEU A 258 13.76 -0.29 -21.59
C LEU A 258 14.65 0.89 -21.98
N TRP A 259 15.86 0.62 -22.45
CA TRP A 259 16.77 1.64 -22.99
C TRP A 259 16.26 2.27 -24.28
N ASP A 260 15.85 1.45 -25.27
CA ASP A 260 15.41 1.89 -26.59
C ASP A 260 14.16 2.79 -26.49
N GLN A 261 13.32 2.57 -25.49
CA GLN A 261 12.13 3.38 -25.25
C GLN A 261 12.42 4.66 -24.45
N ASN A 262 13.62 4.82 -23.92
CA ASN A 262 14.04 5.97 -23.12
C ASN A 262 13.06 6.26 -21.95
N GLN A 263 12.54 5.20 -21.34
CA GLN A 263 11.62 5.30 -20.18
C GLN A 263 12.35 5.40 -18.86
N ILE A 264 13.63 5.05 -18.85
CA ILE A 264 14.52 5.05 -17.69
C ILE A 264 15.87 5.65 -18.10
N HIS A 265 16.50 6.36 -17.15
CA HIS A 265 17.82 6.96 -17.37
C HIS A 265 18.90 5.96 -16.98
N ILE A 266 19.34 5.14 -17.91
CA ILE A 266 20.46 4.21 -17.69
C ILE A 266 21.71 4.75 -18.37
N PRO A 267 22.87 4.77 -17.70
CA PRO A 267 24.14 5.13 -18.34
C PRO A 267 24.45 4.24 -19.54
N LYS A 268 24.90 4.86 -20.63
CA LYS A 268 25.21 4.13 -21.89
C LYS A 268 26.23 3.02 -21.66
N GLU A 269 27.21 3.24 -20.82
CA GLU A 269 28.27 2.27 -20.48
C GLU A 269 27.70 0.97 -19.90
N ARG A 270 26.63 1.05 -19.11
CA ARG A 270 25.93 -0.12 -18.58
C ARG A 270 25.21 -0.89 -19.69
N VAL A 271 24.58 -0.17 -20.62
CA VAL A 271 23.94 -0.79 -21.79
C VAL A 271 24.96 -1.47 -22.70
N ASP A 272 26.10 -0.80 -22.95
CA ASP A 272 27.19 -1.38 -23.75
C ASP A 272 27.78 -2.66 -23.06
N SER A 273 27.88 -2.65 -21.74
CA SER A 273 28.28 -3.82 -20.94
C SER A 273 27.27 -4.96 -21.04
N LEU A 274 25.96 -4.66 -21.04
CA LEU A 274 24.91 -5.64 -21.26
C LEU A 274 24.97 -6.23 -22.68
N LYS A 275 25.17 -5.38 -23.71
CA LYS A 275 25.33 -5.82 -25.10
C LYS A 275 26.55 -6.71 -25.31
N ALA A 276 27.66 -6.37 -24.67
CA ALA A 276 28.88 -7.15 -24.68
C ALA A 276 28.79 -8.46 -23.87
N GLY A 277 27.78 -8.62 -23.02
CA GLY A 277 27.62 -9.79 -22.14
C GLY A 277 28.53 -9.78 -20.91
N SER A 278 29.15 -8.63 -20.59
CA SER A 278 29.99 -8.46 -19.40
C SER A 278 29.18 -8.24 -18.11
N ILE A 279 27.90 -7.85 -18.23
CA ILE A 279 26.94 -7.82 -17.14
C ILE A 279 25.73 -8.70 -17.49
N SER A 280 25.22 -9.41 -16.49
CA SER A 280 23.99 -10.20 -16.69
C SER A 280 22.75 -9.30 -16.68
N PRO A 281 21.62 -9.69 -17.31
CA PRO A 281 20.36 -8.95 -17.21
C PRO A 281 19.87 -8.79 -15.77
N TYR A 282 20.12 -9.78 -14.92
CA TYR A 282 19.82 -9.72 -13.50
C TYR A 282 20.61 -8.62 -12.79
N ASP A 283 21.93 -8.59 -12.95
CA ASP A 283 22.77 -7.57 -12.32
C ASP A 283 22.49 -6.17 -12.89
N PHE A 284 22.18 -6.08 -14.20
CA PHE A 284 21.76 -4.84 -14.83
C PHE A 284 20.51 -4.23 -14.15
N VAL A 285 19.48 -5.04 -13.91
CA VAL A 285 18.25 -4.60 -13.25
C VAL A 285 18.51 -4.24 -11.79
N LEU A 286 19.24 -5.08 -11.04
CA LEU A 286 19.55 -4.80 -9.64
C LEU A 286 20.34 -3.49 -9.49
N GLN A 287 21.34 -3.26 -10.34
CA GLN A 287 22.11 -2.04 -10.33
C GLN A 287 21.22 -0.82 -10.66
N SER A 288 20.34 -0.96 -11.66
CA SER A 288 19.43 0.15 -12.04
C SER A 288 18.40 0.48 -10.94
N ILE A 289 17.96 -0.51 -10.16
CA ILE A 289 17.12 -0.26 -8.98
C ILE A 289 17.96 0.36 -7.85
N SER A 290 19.20 -0.12 -7.66
CA SER A 290 20.11 0.41 -6.62
C SER A 290 20.45 1.89 -6.84
N GLU A 291 20.60 2.30 -8.09
CA GLU A 291 20.89 3.68 -8.48
C GLU A 291 19.63 4.53 -8.74
N LEU A 292 18.43 3.97 -8.44
CA LEU A 292 17.12 4.59 -8.67
C LEU A 292 16.84 5.02 -10.12
N ASP A 293 17.59 4.48 -11.10
CA ASP A 293 17.24 4.59 -12.52
C ASP A 293 15.88 3.91 -12.81
N ILE A 294 15.59 2.85 -12.03
CA ILE A 294 14.29 2.17 -11.97
C ILE A 294 13.75 2.35 -10.55
N THR A 295 12.64 3.06 -10.42
CA THR A 295 12.03 3.32 -9.12
C THR A 295 11.11 2.17 -8.67
N PRO A 296 10.91 2.00 -7.35
CA PRO A 296 9.91 1.05 -6.82
C PRO A 296 8.51 1.24 -7.40
N ALA A 297 8.10 2.49 -7.62
CA ALA A 297 6.81 2.83 -8.21
C ALA A 297 6.65 2.29 -9.64
N GLN A 298 7.69 2.39 -10.47
CA GLN A 298 7.66 1.85 -11.83
C GLN A 298 7.48 0.33 -11.85
N LEU A 299 8.04 -0.39 -10.89
CA LEU A 299 7.87 -1.83 -10.77
C LEU A 299 6.47 -2.20 -10.24
N ALA A 300 5.89 -1.40 -9.35
CA ALA A 300 4.63 -1.69 -8.67
C ALA A 300 4.60 -3.10 -8.02
N LEU A 301 5.77 -3.59 -7.58
CA LEU A 301 5.93 -4.83 -6.81
C LEU A 301 5.98 -4.53 -5.31
N ASP A 302 5.63 -5.49 -4.47
CA ASP A 302 5.69 -5.35 -3.02
C ASP A 302 7.13 -5.39 -2.47
N PRO A 303 7.58 -4.36 -1.74
CA PRO A 303 6.92 -3.08 -1.48
C PRO A 303 7.12 -2.05 -2.62
N CYS A 304 6.09 -1.27 -2.94
CA CYS A 304 6.20 -0.17 -3.89
C CYS A 304 5.58 1.14 -3.36
N CYS A 305 5.07 1.14 -2.15
CA CYS A 305 4.37 2.29 -1.57
C CYS A 305 4.59 2.39 -0.07
N GLY A 306 4.46 3.63 0.42
CA GLY A 306 4.64 3.94 1.83
C GLY A 306 4.14 5.33 2.19
N ALA A 307 4.14 5.62 3.48
CA ALA A 307 3.78 6.92 4.01
C ALA A 307 4.59 7.26 5.26
N VAL A 308 4.91 8.54 5.39
CA VAL A 308 5.54 9.12 6.58
C VAL A 308 4.81 10.40 6.96
N VAL A 309 4.48 10.57 8.23
CA VAL A 309 3.91 11.79 8.78
C VAL A 309 4.77 12.28 9.92
N VAL A 310 5.08 13.56 9.92
CA VAL A 310 5.84 14.25 10.99
C VAL A 310 5.00 15.42 11.49
N THR A 311 4.82 15.50 12.82
CA THR A 311 4.01 16.55 13.46
C THR A 311 4.80 17.21 14.59
N ASP A 312 4.65 18.52 14.76
CA ASP A 312 5.13 19.23 15.94
C ASP A 312 4.31 18.81 17.16
N VAL A 313 5.02 18.33 18.19
CA VAL A 313 4.39 17.76 19.40
C VAL A 313 3.67 18.82 20.23
N ASN A 314 4.09 20.09 20.13
CA ASN A 314 3.61 21.18 20.97
C ASN A 314 2.47 21.98 20.34
N THR A 315 2.36 21.94 19.01
CA THR A 315 1.36 22.75 18.28
C THR A 315 0.31 21.89 17.57
N GLY A 316 0.61 20.63 17.20
CA GLY A 316 -0.25 19.81 16.38
C GLY A 316 -0.16 20.12 14.88
N ASP A 317 0.80 20.96 14.47
CA ASP A 317 1.06 21.30 13.07
C ASP A 317 1.73 20.12 12.35
N VAL A 318 1.21 19.74 11.20
CA VAL A 318 1.82 18.69 10.37
C VAL A 318 2.97 19.31 9.57
N LEU A 319 4.20 18.89 9.87
CA LEU A 319 5.43 19.39 9.24
C LEU A 319 5.78 18.65 7.96
N ALA A 320 5.42 17.37 7.86
CA ALA A 320 5.53 16.58 6.65
C ALA A 320 4.40 15.55 6.56
N LEU A 321 3.82 15.42 5.37
CA LEU A 321 2.78 14.43 5.03
C LEU A 321 3.16 13.78 3.71
N VAL A 322 3.97 12.71 3.79
CA VAL A 322 4.52 12.05 2.61
C VAL A 322 3.72 10.82 2.25
N SER A 323 3.35 10.75 0.99
CA SER A 323 2.77 9.58 0.32
C SER A 323 3.67 9.20 -0.86
N TYR A 324 4.18 7.98 -0.86
CA TYR A 324 4.94 7.43 -1.97
C TYR A 324 4.17 6.28 -2.62
N PRO A 325 4.10 6.19 -3.95
CA PRO A 325 4.60 7.18 -4.90
C PRO A 325 3.74 8.44 -4.94
N GLY A 326 4.34 9.51 -5.43
CA GLY A 326 3.70 10.78 -5.70
C GLY A 326 3.46 11.02 -7.19
N TYR A 327 2.96 12.20 -7.52
CA TYR A 327 2.76 12.66 -8.90
C TYR A 327 3.05 14.16 -9.03
N ASP A 328 3.27 14.64 -10.25
CA ASP A 328 3.50 16.05 -10.52
C ASP A 328 2.19 16.83 -10.53
N ASN A 329 1.90 17.55 -9.45
CA ASN A 329 0.71 18.38 -9.29
C ASN A 329 0.61 19.48 -10.35
N ASN A 330 1.74 20.02 -10.83
CA ASN A 330 1.73 21.11 -11.79
C ASN A 330 1.13 20.69 -13.13
N ARG A 331 1.28 19.43 -13.52
CA ARG A 331 0.68 18.86 -14.74
C ARG A 331 -0.83 18.70 -14.65
N LEU A 332 -1.40 18.71 -13.45
CA LEU A 332 -2.84 18.57 -13.21
C LEU A 332 -3.50 19.88 -12.77
N ALA A 333 -2.70 20.89 -12.40
CA ALA A 333 -3.20 22.21 -12.01
C ALA A 333 -3.64 23.03 -13.24
N ASN A 334 -4.64 23.89 -13.07
CA ASN A 334 -5.20 24.82 -14.05
C ASN A 334 -5.72 24.16 -15.34
N SER A 335 -4.86 23.56 -16.15
CA SER A 335 -5.20 22.82 -17.37
C SER A 335 -4.66 21.40 -17.24
N ALA A 336 -5.52 20.47 -16.90
CA ALA A 336 -5.11 19.08 -16.64
C ALA A 336 -4.53 18.43 -17.92
N ASP A 337 -3.31 17.89 -17.79
CA ASP A 337 -2.72 16.99 -18.78
C ASP A 337 -3.47 15.65 -18.75
N THR A 338 -4.44 15.49 -19.65
CA THR A 338 -5.33 14.31 -19.68
C THR A 338 -4.58 13.01 -19.96
N SER A 339 -3.49 13.07 -20.73
CA SER A 339 -2.65 11.90 -21.03
C SER A 339 -1.87 11.46 -19.81
N TYR A 340 -1.36 12.40 -19.04
CA TYR A 340 -0.71 12.14 -17.76
C TYR A 340 -1.68 11.56 -16.73
N LEU A 341 -2.87 12.16 -16.60
CA LEU A 341 -3.91 11.66 -15.71
C LEU A 341 -4.35 10.23 -16.07
N ALA A 342 -4.50 9.94 -17.36
CA ALA A 342 -4.80 8.58 -17.81
C ALA A 342 -3.69 7.59 -17.45
N ARG A 343 -2.41 7.99 -17.54
CA ARG A 343 -1.28 7.16 -17.11
C ARG A 343 -1.33 6.90 -15.60
N LEU A 344 -1.55 7.92 -14.78
CA LEU A 344 -1.64 7.78 -13.32
C LEU A 344 -2.80 6.87 -12.89
N ASN A 345 -3.95 6.94 -13.57
CA ASN A 345 -5.10 6.07 -13.29
C ASN A 345 -4.83 4.59 -13.62
N ASN A 346 -3.94 4.31 -14.58
CA ASN A 346 -3.58 2.96 -14.99
C ASN A 346 -2.30 2.44 -14.33
N ASP A 347 -1.71 3.21 -13.42
CA ASP A 347 -0.49 2.83 -12.70
C ASP A 347 -0.86 1.96 -11.48
N TYR A 348 -0.33 0.74 -11.44
CA TYR A 348 -0.60 -0.21 -10.36
C TYR A 348 0.01 0.21 -9.01
N SER A 349 1.00 1.11 -9.00
CA SER A 349 1.51 1.73 -7.77
C SER A 349 0.54 2.77 -7.17
N ARG A 350 -0.54 3.13 -7.91
CA ARG A 350 -1.62 4.02 -7.48
C ARG A 350 -1.14 5.38 -6.96
N PRO A 351 -0.39 6.17 -7.73
CA PRO A 351 0.17 7.44 -7.27
C PRO A 351 -0.87 8.50 -6.88
N LEU A 352 -2.12 8.40 -7.38
CA LEU A 352 -3.23 9.27 -6.99
C LEU A 352 -3.81 8.95 -5.61
N TRP A 353 -3.45 7.79 -5.03
CA TRP A 353 -3.91 7.38 -3.71
C TRP A 353 -2.99 7.94 -2.64
N ASN A 354 -3.51 8.78 -1.74
CA ASN A 354 -2.72 9.28 -0.63
C ASN A 354 -2.58 8.22 0.46
N TYR A 355 -1.44 7.54 0.49
CA TYR A 355 -1.16 6.46 1.43
C TYR A 355 -1.06 6.92 2.90
N ALA A 356 -0.82 8.21 3.15
CA ALA A 356 -0.77 8.75 4.51
C ALA A 356 -2.16 8.91 5.12
N THR A 357 -3.17 9.26 4.30
CA THR A 357 -4.51 9.64 4.76
C THR A 357 -5.62 8.68 4.34
N GLN A 358 -5.41 7.87 3.29
CA GLN A 358 -6.48 7.03 2.74
C GLN A 358 -6.26 5.54 2.99
N TYR A 359 -5.00 5.08 3.06
CA TYR A 359 -4.72 3.68 3.33
C TYR A 359 -4.83 3.38 4.82
N ARG A 360 -5.60 2.35 5.14
CA ARG A 360 -5.83 1.87 6.50
C ARG A 360 -5.38 0.42 6.63
N SER A 361 -4.71 0.10 7.71
CA SER A 361 -4.40 -1.28 8.09
C SER A 361 -4.37 -1.42 9.61
N ALA A 362 -4.32 -2.66 10.07
CA ALA A 362 -4.09 -2.93 11.48
C ALA A 362 -2.81 -2.23 11.96
N PRO A 363 -2.82 -1.60 13.15
CA PRO A 363 -1.64 -0.95 13.73
C PRO A 363 -0.62 -1.95 14.25
N GLY A 364 -1.02 -3.20 14.51
CA GLY A 364 -0.18 -4.18 15.17
C GLY A 364 0.36 -3.65 16.50
N SER A 365 1.58 -4.01 16.82
CA SER A 365 2.22 -3.65 18.10
C SER A 365 2.34 -2.15 18.39
N THR A 366 2.11 -1.27 17.40
CA THR A 366 2.06 0.19 17.67
C THR A 366 0.83 0.59 18.49
N PHE A 367 -0.17 -0.26 18.64
CA PHE A 367 -1.35 -0.02 19.50
C PHE A 367 -1.11 -0.35 20.97
N LYS A 368 -0.07 -1.08 21.32
CA LYS A 368 0.22 -1.53 22.70
C LYS A 368 0.31 -0.42 23.75
N PRO A 369 0.82 0.79 23.45
CA PRO A 369 0.74 1.90 24.42
C PRO A 369 -0.70 2.28 24.79
N VAL A 370 -1.65 2.24 23.84
CA VAL A 370 -3.08 2.47 24.11
C VAL A 370 -3.62 1.38 25.06
N SER A 371 -3.30 0.11 24.78
CA SER A 371 -3.69 -1.01 25.64
C SER A 371 -3.05 -0.97 27.02
N ALA A 372 -1.82 -0.45 27.14
CA ALA A 372 -1.16 -0.24 28.43
C ALA A 372 -1.90 0.81 29.27
N VAL A 373 -2.23 1.95 28.66
CA VAL A 373 -3.02 3.00 29.34
C VAL A 373 -4.40 2.47 29.72
N ALA A 374 -5.06 1.71 28.85
CA ALA A 374 -6.35 1.07 29.16
C ALA A 374 -6.24 0.13 30.38
N GLY A 375 -5.25 -0.76 30.36
CA GLY A 375 -5.05 -1.71 31.46
C GLY A 375 -4.73 -1.07 32.83
N LEU A 376 -3.90 -0.01 32.80
CA LEU A 376 -3.56 0.78 33.97
C LEU A 376 -4.78 1.57 34.50
N SER A 377 -5.48 2.25 33.64
CA SER A 377 -6.60 3.14 34.00
C SER A 377 -7.85 2.39 34.46
N GLU A 378 -8.11 1.19 33.90
CA GLU A 378 -9.18 0.30 34.36
C GLU A 378 -8.78 -0.51 35.58
N GLY A 379 -7.54 -0.35 36.07
CA GLY A 379 -7.03 -1.02 37.30
C GLY A 379 -6.86 -2.54 37.17
N VAL A 380 -6.87 -3.07 35.93
CA VAL A 380 -6.65 -4.51 35.69
C VAL A 380 -5.17 -4.90 35.78
N ILE A 381 -4.29 -3.91 35.70
CA ILE A 381 -2.85 -3.94 36.03
C ILE A 381 -2.47 -2.64 36.70
N ASP A 382 -1.35 -2.64 37.42
CA ASP A 382 -0.62 -1.46 37.91
C ASP A 382 0.81 -1.44 37.34
N THR A 383 1.60 -0.41 37.62
CA THR A 383 2.97 -0.25 37.13
C THR A 383 3.94 -1.34 37.62
N THR A 384 3.57 -2.06 38.69
CA THR A 384 4.38 -3.12 39.31
C THR A 384 3.89 -4.53 39.03
N SER A 385 2.66 -4.67 38.52
CA SER A 385 2.03 -5.95 38.18
C SER A 385 2.90 -6.78 37.23
N LEU A 386 3.24 -8.01 37.63
CA LEU A 386 4.03 -8.92 36.83
C LEU A 386 3.13 -9.92 36.10
N ILE A 387 3.34 -10.03 34.77
CA ILE A 387 2.71 -11.04 33.92
C ILE A 387 3.80 -11.90 33.30
N THR A 388 3.67 -13.23 33.41
CA THR A 388 4.65 -14.19 32.91
C THR A 388 4.37 -14.54 31.45
N CYS A 389 5.34 -14.33 30.59
CA CYS A 389 5.30 -14.79 29.18
C CYS A 389 6.09 -16.09 29.04
N VAL A 390 5.40 -17.17 28.73
CA VAL A 390 5.98 -18.49 28.43
C VAL A 390 5.97 -18.77 26.89
N GLY A 391 5.73 -17.75 26.08
CA GLY A 391 5.67 -17.85 24.62
C GLY A 391 4.27 -18.12 24.09
N VAL A 392 3.33 -18.55 24.90
CA VAL A 392 1.95 -18.88 24.53
C VAL A 392 0.97 -18.29 25.54
N PHE A 393 -0.18 -17.83 25.08
CA PHE A 393 -1.35 -17.47 25.88
C PHE A 393 -2.49 -18.43 25.52
N ASP A 394 -3.03 -19.16 26.49
CA ASP A 394 -3.96 -20.28 26.32
C ASP A 394 -5.18 -20.23 27.27
N LYS A 395 -5.48 -19.04 27.85
CA LYS A 395 -6.62 -18.88 28.78
C LYS A 395 -7.98 -18.89 28.10
N LEU A 396 -8.05 -18.79 26.78
CA LEU A 396 -9.28 -18.92 25.98
C LEU A 396 -9.44 -20.38 25.54
N TYR A 397 -10.60 -20.96 25.83
CA TYR A 397 -10.87 -22.37 25.51
C TYR A 397 -10.70 -22.67 24.01
N GLY A 398 -9.85 -23.65 23.69
CA GLY A 398 -9.60 -24.11 22.32
C GLY A 398 -8.74 -23.17 21.47
N ILE A 399 -8.27 -22.03 22.00
CA ILE A 399 -7.48 -21.04 21.25
C ILE A 399 -6.14 -20.83 21.93
N GLN A 400 -5.07 -20.93 21.13
CA GLN A 400 -3.71 -20.60 21.57
C GLN A 400 -3.17 -19.41 20.78
N HIS A 401 -2.84 -18.33 21.47
CA HIS A 401 -2.19 -17.17 20.89
C HIS A 401 -0.67 -17.19 21.18
N LYS A 402 0.15 -17.14 20.12
CA LYS A 402 1.60 -17.20 20.25
C LYS A 402 2.22 -15.81 20.40
N CYS A 403 3.18 -15.69 21.31
CA CYS A 403 4.08 -14.55 21.29
C CYS A 403 5.07 -14.68 20.12
N TRP A 404 5.58 -13.56 19.63
CA TRP A 404 6.55 -13.58 18.53
C TRP A 404 7.83 -14.36 18.86
N ILE A 405 8.21 -14.46 20.15
CA ILE A 405 9.40 -15.21 20.60
C ILE A 405 9.16 -16.73 20.74
N TYR A 406 7.93 -17.21 20.51
CA TYR A 406 7.62 -18.64 20.60
C TYR A 406 8.60 -19.50 19.76
N PRO A 407 9.10 -20.65 20.26
CA PRO A 407 8.70 -21.37 21.49
C PRO A 407 9.34 -20.87 22.80
N GLY A 408 10.19 -19.85 22.78
CA GLY A 408 10.70 -19.19 23.97
C GLY A 408 9.67 -18.31 24.68
N GLY A 409 10.06 -17.66 25.77
CA GLY A 409 9.25 -16.72 26.51
C GLY A 409 10.09 -15.56 27.06
N HIS A 410 9.43 -14.42 27.34
CA HIS A 410 10.09 -13.24 27.93
C HIS A 410 10.25 -13.30 29.45
N GLY A 411 9.66 -14.32 30.09
CA GLY A 411 9.62 -14.40 31.58
C GLY A 411 8.65 -13.37 32.17
N ASN A 412 8.96 -12.91 33.40
CA ASN A 412 8.12 -11.97 34.12
C ASN A 412 8.37 -10.55 33.67
N LEU A 413 7.31 -9.88 33.22
CA LEU A 413 7.34 -8.50 32.73
C LEU A 413 6.29 -7.66 33.45
N ASN A 414 6.65 -6.42 33.79
CA ASN A 414 5.68 -5.38 34.10
C ASN A 414 5.27 -4.63 32.78
N VAL A 415 4.41 -3.63 32.87
CA VAL A 415 3.90 -2.90 31.70
C VAL A 415 5.02 -2.25 30.88
N THR A 416 6.03 -1.65 31.54
CA THR A 416 7.22 -1.10 30.88
C THR A 416 7.98 -2.17 30.09
N GLY A 417 8.21 -3.32 30.71
CA GLY A 417 8.85 -4.48 30.07
C GLY A 417 7.99 -5.07 28.94
N GLY A 418 6.66 -5.10 29.10
CA GLY A 418 5.70 -5.52 28.09
C GLY A 418 5.78 -4.68 26.81
N ILE A 419 5.90 -3.35 26.95
CA ILE A 419 6.11 -2.43 25.83
C ILE A 419 7.50 -2.61 25.23
N ALA A 420 8.56 -2.60 26.05
CA ALA A 420 9.95 -2.69 25.64
C ALA A 420 10.25 -3.94 24.81
N HIS A 421 9.76 -5.09 25.23
CA HIS A 421 9.92 -6.37 24.53
C HIS A 421 8.81 -6.65 23.52
N SER A 422 7.88 -5.71 23.29
CA SER A 422 6.72 -5.93 22.42
C SER A 422 5.98 -7.26 22.72
N CYS A 423 5.88 -7.63 24.01
CA CYS A 423 5.41 -8.94 24.41
C CYS A 423 3.92 -9.15 24.12
N ASN A 424 3.59 -10.04 23.19
CA ASN A 424 2.18 -10.33 22.89
C ASN A 424 1.47 -10.98 24.05
N CYS A 425 2.10 -11.95 24.76
CA CYS A 425 1.46 -12.61 25.92
C CYS A 425 1.10 -11.62 27.02
N PHE A 426 1.93 -10.59 27.25
CA PHE A 426 1.61 -9.54 28.23
C PHE A 426 0.30 -8.82 27.84
N PHE A 427 0.20 -8.38 26.58
CA PHE A 427 -0.97 -7.63 26.11
C PHE A 427 -2.20 -8.53 25.85
N TYR A 428 -2.02 -9.80 25.50
CA TYR A 428 -3.14 -10.76 25.51
C TYR A 428 -3.75 -10.91 26.91
N GLU A 429 -2.90 -10.97 27.94
CA GLU A 429 -3.38 -11.01 29.33
C GLU A 429 -4.08 -9.70 29.73
N VAL A 430 -3.57 -8.54 29.28
CA VAL A 430 -4.24 -7.24 29.50
C VAL A 430 -5.62 -7.25 28.84
N GLY A 431 -5.71 -7.63 27.54
CA GLY A 431 -6.99 -7.74 26.82
C GLY A 431 -7.97 -8.72 27.49
N TYR A 432 -7.47 -9.85 27.95
CA TYR A 432 -8.26 -10.84 28.68
C TYR A 432 -8.80 -10.29 30.02
N ARG A 433 -7.99 -9.53 30.77
CA ARG A 433 -8.42 -8.91 32.03
C ARG A 433 -9.39 -7.77 31.80
N LEU A 434 -9.21 -6.97 30.74
CA LEU A 434 -10.17 -5.93 30.34
C LEU A 434 -11.55 -6.50 29.98
N ALA A 435 -11.61 -7.75 29.52
CA ALA A 435 -12.84 -8.46 29.23
C ALA A 435 -13.51 -9.13 30.46
N LYS A 436 -13.00 -8.89 31.66
CA LYS A 436 -13.62 -9.43 32.87
C LYS A 436 -14.40 -8.38 33.64
N ASP A 437 -15.59 -8.78 34.07
CA ASP A 437 -16.42 -7.97 34.99
C ASP A 437 -15.96 -8.09 36.44
N GLU A 438 -16.66 -7.43 37.36
CA GLU A 438 -16.41 -7.46 38.81
C GLU A 438 -16.53 -8.88 39.41
N ASN A 439 -17.32 -9.76 38.78
CA ASN A 439 -17.52 -11.16 39.17
C ASN A 439 -16.52 -12.10 38.49
N ASN A 440 -15.50 -11.55 37.80
CA ASN A 440 -14.50 -12.30 37.03
C ASN A 440 -15.07 -13.12 35.86
N VAL A 441 -16.27 -12.76 35.36
CA VAL A 441 -16.90 -13.34 34.15
C VAL A 441 -16.32 -12.69 32.91
N TYR A 442 -15.92 -13.50 31.95
CA TYR A 442 -15.34 -13.04 30.69
C TYR A 442 -16.45 -12.62 29.71
N ASP A 443 -16.35 -11.43 29.15
CA ASP A 443 -17.26 -10.85 28.15
C ASP A 443 -16.43 -10.11 27.08
N ASP A 444 -16.50 -10.59 25.83
CA ASP A 444 -15.79 -10.00 24.69
C ASP A 444 -16.20 -8.53 24.49
N THR A 445 -17.50 -8.21 24.62
CA THR A 445 -18.01 -6.85 24.41
C THR A 445 -17.44 -5.88 25.42
N LEU A 446 -17.44 -6.24 26.69
CA LEU A 446 -16.84 -5.43 27.76
C LEU A 446 -15.37 -5.12 27.47
N GLY A 447 -14.61 -6.13 27.03
CA GLY A 447 -13.20 -5.98 26.71
C GLY A 447 -12.94 -5.05 25.54
N THR A 448 -13.72 -5.20 24.46
CA THR A 448 -13.60 -4.33 23.28
C THR A 448 -14.09 -2.92 23.55
N ASP A 449 -15.17 -2.74 24.32
CA ASP A 449 -15.67 -1.40 24.67
C ASP A 449 -14.67 -0.62 25.52
N ARG A 450 -14.00 -1.28 26.47
CA ARG A 450 -12.91 -0.68 27.25
C ARG A 450 -11.74 -0.29 26.36
N LEU A 451 -11.30 -1.15 25.44
CA LEU A 451 -10.24 -0.79 24.48
C LEU A 451 -10.66 0.36 23.57
N ALA A 452 -11.91 0.36 23.06
CA ALA A 452 -12.44 1.41 22.21
C ALA A 452 -12.52 2.76 22.95
N LYS A 453 -12.91 2.78 24.24
CA LYS A 453 -12.88 3.98 25.09
C LYS A 453 -11.50 4.64 25.11
N TYR A 454 -10.44 3.86 25.29
CA TYR A 454 -9.08 4.43 25.29
C TYR A 454 -8.58 4.75 23.88
N ALA A 455 -8.97 4.00 22.85
CA ALA A 455 -8.72 4.38 21.48
C ALA A 455 -9.37 5.74 21.14
N ASP A 456 -10.59 6.00 21.65
CA ASP A 456 -11.25 7.29 21.52
C ASP A 456 -10.50 8.42 22.22
N LEU A 457 -10.08 8.20 23.47
CA LEU A 457 -9.27 9.18 24.20
C LEU A 457 -8.01 9.60 23.43
N PHE A 458 -7.38 8.68 22.70
CA PHE A 458 -6.23 8.96 21.85
C PHE A 458 -6.61 9.49 20.44
N GLY A 459 -7.89 9.73 20.15
CA GLY A 459 -8.38 10.24 18.88
C GLY A 459 -8.36 9.22 17.74
N LEU A 460 -8.33 7.92 18.02
CA LEU A 460 -8.28 6.84 17.02
C LEU A 460 -9.67 6.39 16.51
N THR A 461 -10.76 6.99 16.99
CA THR A 461 -12.14 6.68 16.59
C THR A 461 -12.67 7.61 15.51
N GLU A 462 -11.94 8.66 15.18
CA GLU A 462 -12.34 9.68 14.21
C GLU A 462 -11.13 10.17 13.40
N LYS A 463 -11.41 10.94 12.33
CA LYS A 463 -10.38 11.57 11.51
C LYS A 463 -9.49 12.51 12.32
N SER A 464 -8.26 12.67 11.86
CA SER A 464 -7.24 13.45 12.56
C SER A 464 -7.52 14.97 12.63
N GLY A 465 -8.41 15.48 11.80
CA GLY A 465 -8.76 16.90 11.73
C GLY A 465 -8.15 17.67 10.56
N ILE A 466 -7.26 17.06 9.78
CA ILE A 466 -6.63 17.72 8.62
C ILE A 466 -7.65 18.14 7.55
N GLU A 467 -7.30 19.16 6.77
CA GLU A 467 -8.19 19.82 5.80
C GLU A 467 -8.34 19.05 4.47
N ILE A 468 -7.61 17.95 4.28
CA ILE A 468 -7.73 17.09 3.09
C ILE A 468 -8.47 15.79 3.41
N TYR A 469 -8.86 15.05 2.36
CA TYR A 469 -9.60 13.81 2.54
C TYR A 469 -8.81 12.77 3.35
N GLU A 470 -9.42 12.25 4.38
CA GLU A 470 -8.95 11.14 5.20
C GLU A 470 -10.01 10.05 5.28
N ALA A 471 -9.57 8.79 5.21
CA ALA A 471 -10.45 7.63 5.39
C ALA A 471 -10.86 7.49 6.86
N GLU A 472 -12.13 7.13 7.10
CA GLU A 472 -12.64 6.87 8.45
C GLU A 472 -11.84 5.74 9.12
N PRO A 473 -11.36 5.91 10.36
CA PRO A 473 -10.72 4.82 11.08
C PRO A 473 -11.73 3.74 11.46
N ASN A 474 -11.24 2.54 11.73
CA ASN A 474 -12.04 1.47 12.31
C ASN A 474 -11.42 0.99 13.63
N VAL A 475 -12.21 0.98 14.68
CA VAL A 475 -11.86 0.40 15.98
C VAL A 475 -12.44 -1.00 16.06
N SER A 476 -11.66 -1.95 16.56
CA SER A 476 -12.14 -3.32 16.71
C SER A 476 -13.19 -3.44 17.79
N HIS A 477 -14.30 -4.07 17.46
CA HIS A 477 -15.38 -4.45 18.38
C HIS A 477 -15.48 -5.97 18.56
N VAL A 478 -14.44 -6.70 18.13
CA VAL A 478 -14.38 -8.16 18.23
C VAL A 478 -13.06 -8.58 18.87
N TYR A 479 -13.08 -9.71 19.59
CA TYR A 479 -11.89 -10.38 20.09
C TYR A 479 -10.93 -9.47 20.88
N PRO A 480 -11.25 -9.10 22.12
CA PRO A 480 -10.45 -8.16 22.92
C PRO A 480 -8.99 -8.58 23.10
N VAL A 481 -8.71 -9.89 23.14
CA VAL A 481 -7.35 -10.42 23.31
C VAL A 481 -6.46 -10.09 22.12
N PRO A 482 -6.77 -10.44 20.85
CA PRO A 482 -5.99 -9.98 19.70
C PRO A 482 -6.09 -8.46 19.46
N SER A 483 -7.21 -7.81 19.80
CA SER A 483 -7.35 -6.35 19.67
C SER A 483 -6.37 -5.59 20.57
N ALA A 484 -6.05 -6.11 21.74
CA ALA A 484 -5.08 -5.50 22.65
C ALA A 484 -3.64 -5.46 22.11
N ILE A 485 -3.31 -6.23 21.08
CA ILE A 485 -2.03 -6.13 20.35
C ILE A 485 -2.15 -5.40 19.02
N GLY A 486 -3.28 -4.72 18.76
CA GLY A 486 -3.54 -3.97 17.54
C GLY A 486 -3.90 -4.84 16.33
N GLN A 487 -4.44 -6.04 16.57
CA GLN A 487 -5.05 -6.93 15.58
C GLN A 487 -6.58 -6.85 15.71
N GLY A 488 -7.31 -7.86 15.30
CA GLY A 488 -8.76 -7.79 15.20
C GLY A 488 -9.19 -7.01 13.96
N GLU A 489 -10.15 -6.11 14.12
CA GLU A 489 -10.67 -5.27 13.04
C GLU A 489 -10.11 -3.83 13.05
N HIS A 490 -9.12 -3.54 13.91
CA HIS A 490 -8.48 -2.23 13.91
C HIS A 490 -7.92 -1.88 12.53
N ALA A 491 -8.27 -0.69 12.04
CA ALA A 491 -7.73 -0.16 10.78
C ALA A 491 -7.56 1.37 10.86
N TYR A 492 -6.31 1.82 10.90
CA TYR A 492 -5.97 3.23 11.05
C TYR A 492 -5.11 3.74 9.89
N THR A 493 -5.24 5.01 9.57
CA THR A 493 -4.37 5.73 8.65
C THR A 493 -3.01 6.01 9.30
N THR A 494 -2.00 6.34 8.48
CA THR A 494 -0.69 6.73 9.03
C THR A 494 -0.78 8.04 9.82
N ILE A 495 -1.60 9.00 9.36
CA ILE A 495 -1.81 10.26 10.07
C ILE A 495 -2.61 10.06 11.38
N GLY A 496 -3.59 9.15 11.41
CA GLY A 496 -4.29 8.80 12.64
C GLY A 496 -3.33 8.21 13.70
N LEU A 497 -2.39 7.34 13.27
CA LEU A 497 -1.33 6.84 14.14
C LEU A 497 -0.36 7.95 14.58
N ASN A 498 -0.11 8.94 13.72
CA ASN A 498 0.73 10.08 14.09
C ASN A 498 0.05 10.98 15.14
N ARG A 499 -1.25 11.26 14.98
CA ARG A 499 -2.05 11.99 15.99
C ARG A 499 -1.94 11.34 17.37
N TYR A 500 -2.14 10.03 17.44
CA TYR A 500 -2.07 9.29 18.69
C TYR A 500 -0.68 9.33 19.32
N ILE A 501 0.40 9.13 18.55
CA ILE A 501 1.75 9.15 19.12
C ILE A 501 2.20 10.56 19.51
N THR A 502 1.67 11.61 18.86
CA THR A 502 1.81 13.00 19.28
C THR A 502 1.24 13.19 20.69
N ALA A 503 0.03 12.66 20.95
CA ALA A 503 -0.60 12.72 22.26
C ALA A 503 0.17 11.92 23.32
N VAL A 504 0.80 10.80 22.95
CA VAL A 504 1.71 10.10 23.85
C VAL A 504 2.94 10.96 24.16
N ALA A 505 3.57 11.54 23.13
CA ALA A 505 4.80 12.33 23.28
C ALA A 505 4.63 13.53 24.22
N ASN A 506 3.47 14.20 24.20
CA ASN A 506 3.17 15.37 25.05
C ASN A 506 2.40 15.03 26.34
N SER A 507 2.34 13.76 26.71
CA SER A 507 1.67 13.30 27.93
C SER A 507 0.18 13.64 28.00
N GLY A 508 -0.53 13.49 26.87
CA GLY A 508 -1.99 13.43 26.85
C GLY A 508 -2.73 14.51 26.07
N THR A 509 -2.08 15.52 25.53
CA THR A 509 -2.78 16.53 24.70
C THR A 509 -3.05 15.96 23.30
N VAL A 510 -4.31 15.76 22.96
CA VAL A 510 -4.76 15.29 21.65
C VAL A 510 -5.19 16.46 20.81
N TYR A 511 -4.50 16.69 19.68
CA TYR A 511 -4.83 17.76 18.75
C TYR A 511 -5.78 17.29 17.64
N ASN A 512 -6.60 18.20 17.13
CA ASN A 512 -7.06 18.14 15.75
C ASN A 512 -5.93 18.70 14.91
N LEU A 513 -5.25 17.83 14.18
CA LEU A 513 -4.08 18.20 13.40
C LEU A 513 -4.46 19.16 12.26
N THR A 514 -3.50 19.96 11.79
CA THR A 514 -3.72 20.90 10.69
C THR A 514 -2.57 20.90 9.70
N LEU A 515 -2.89 21.12 8.43
CA LEU A 515 -1.97 21.42 7.34
C LEU A 515 -1.97 22.93 7.00
N LEU A 516 -2.96 23.66 7.51
CA LEU A 516 -3.15 25.07 7.23
C LEU A 516 -2.50 25.92 8.32
N ASN A 517 -1.61 26.83 7.94
CA ASN A 517 -1.02 27.82 8.83
C ASN A 517 -1.82 29.13 8.78
N LYS A 518 -1.91 29.76 7.61
CA LYS A 518 -2.63 31.03 7.44
C LYS A 518 -3.09 31.24 6.01
N VAL A 519 -4.02 32.16 5.85
CA VAL A 519 -4.45 32.67 4.54
C VAL A 519 -4.25 34.19 4.51
N VAL A 520 -3.69 34.70 3.42
CA VAL A 520 -3.47 36.14 3.23
C VAL A 520 -4.10 36.60 1.91
N ASP A 521 -4.65 37.83 1.92
CA ASP A 521 -5.23 38.43 0.72
C ASP A 521 -4.13 38.97 -0.24
N ALA A 522 -4.53 39.44 -1.41
CA ALA A 522 -3.64 40.02 -2.41
C ALA A 522 -2.91 41.30 -1.92
N LYS A 523 -3.22 41.83 -0.73
CA LYS A 523 -2.56 42.95 -0.09
C LYS A 523 -1.69 42.55 1.10
N GLU A 524 -1.45 41.26 1.25
CA GLU A 524 -0.68 40.66 2.37
C GLU A 524 -1.36 40.79 3.75
N ASN A 525 -2.66 41.10 3.82
CA ASN A 525 -3.37 41.08 5.09
C ASN A 525 -3.72 39.63 5.45
N VAL A 526 -3.52 39.26 6.70
CA VAL A 526 -3.95 37.95 7.21
C VAL A 526 -5.48 37.90 7.28
N VAL A 527 -6.09 37.07 6.45
CA VAL A 527 -7.54 36.84 6.38
C VAL A 527 -7.95 35.75 7.37
N LEU A 528 -7.10 34.74 7.52
CA LEU A 528 -7.25 33.64 8.47
C LEU A 528 -5.88 33.31 9.06
N ASP A 529 -5.79 33.31 10.38
CA ASP A 529 -4.71 32.75 11.16
C ASP A 529 -5.21 31.44 11.77
N ASN A 530 -4.54 30.33 11.47
CA ASN A 530 -5.05 29.00 11.79
C ASN A 530 -4.05 28.24 12.65
N HIS A 531 -4.56 27.56 13.65
CA HIS A 531 -3.80 26.73 14.56
C HIS A 531 -4.55 25.43 14.84
N ALA A 532 -3.83 24.35 15.07
CA ALA A 532 -4.42 23.10 15.51
C ALA A 532 -5.19 23.34 16.83
N THR A 533 -6.36 22.75 16.92
CA THR A 533 -7.20 22.84 18.11
C THR A 533 -6.99 21.63 19.01
N ILE A 534 -7.09 21.82 20.31
CA ILE A 534 -7.05 20.69 21.26
C ILE A 534 -8.41 19.98 21.22
N ARG A 535 -8.41 18.68 20.90
CA ARG A 535 -9.60 17.84 20.98
C ARG A 535 -9.95 17.52 22.44
N ASN A 536 -8.97 16.98 23.16
CA ASN A 536 -9.08 16.65 24.57
C ASN A 536 -7.67 16.52 25.21
N HIS A 537 -7.68 16.40 26.53
CA HIS A 537 -6.49 16.03 27.31
C HIS A 537 -6.77 14.72 28.06
N ILE A 538 -5.83 13.78 27.97
CA ILE A 538 -5.91 12.49 28.65
C ILE A 538 -5.33 12.66 30.06
N ASP A 539 -6.21 12.74 31.04
CA ASP A 539 -5.84 12.92 32.44
C ASP A 539 -5.66 11.55 33.11
N ILE A 540 -4.39 11.12 33.22
CA ILE A 540 -3.98 9.90 33.92
C ILE A 540 -2.77 10.21 34.81
N PRO A 541 -2.52 9.40 35.87
CA PRO A 541 -1.37 9.56 36.76
C PRO A 541 -0.04 9.63 35.99
N ASN A 542 0.88 10.49 36.46
CA ASN A 542 2.18 10.65 35.82
C ASN A 542 3.01 9.37 35.78
N ASP A 543 2.90 8.51 36.79
CA ASP A 543 3.60 7.21 36.83
C ASP A 543 3.11 6.26 35.70
N TYR A 544 1.88 6.42 35.21
CA TYR A 544 1.40 5.67 34.04
C TYR A 544 2.09 6.17 32.75
N TRP A 545 2.19 7.51 32.58
CA TRP A 545 2.95 8.09 31.48
C TRP A 545 4.42 7.68 31.53
N ASP A 546 5.05 7.76 32.71
CA ASP A 546 6.43 7.37 32.91
C ASP A 546 6.69 5.91 32.52
N ALA A 547 5.76 5.02 32.88
CA ALA A 547 5.84 3.60 32.51
C ALA A 547 5.77 3.38 31.01
N VAL A 548 4.87 4.09 30.32
CA VAL A 548 4.71 4.02 28.86
C VAL A 548 5.93 4.62 28.15
N HIS A 549 6.33 5.84 28.52
CA HIS A 549 7.48 6.54 27.91
C HIS A 549 8.78 5.75 28.09
N THR A 550 9.04 5.23 29.31
CA THR A 550 10.21 4.39 29.56
C THR A 550 10.18 3.11 28.73
N GLY A 551 9.00 2.51 28.55
CA GLY A 551 8.84 1.35 27.67
C GLY A 551 9.20 1.67 26.22
N LEU A 552 8.69 2.77 25.69
CA LEU A 552 8.96 3.23 24.32
C LEU A 552 10.44 3.61 24.12
N LYS A 553 11.08 4.26 25.09
CA LYS A 553 12.52 4.54 25.07
C LYS A 553 13.33 3.26 24.94
N ARG A 554 13.03 2.25 25.77
CA ARG A 554 13.74 0.96 25.76
C ARG A 554 13.57 0.19 24.44
N VAL A 555 12.44 0.34 23.72
CA VAL A 555 12.30 -0.23 22.38
C VAL A 555 13.36 0.34 21.44
N VAL A 556 13.57 1.65 21.45
CA VAL A 556 14.55 2.34 20.60
C VAL A 556 15.98 2.03 21.04
N GLU A 557 16.27 2.05 22.34
CA GLU A 557 17.59 1.72 22.89
C GLU A 557 18.05 0.29 22.53
N ALA A 558 17.11 -0.64 22.35
CA ALA A 558 17.43 -2.00 21.92
C ALA A 558 17.81 -2.09 20.43
N LYS A 559 17.61 -1.03 19.64
CA LYS A 559 17.89 -0.98 18.21
C LYS A 559 19.21 -0.25 17.96
N LEU A 560 20.29 -1.01 17.75
CA LEU A 560 21.67 -0.50 17.65
C LEU A 560 21.84 0.64 16.63
N TYR A 561 21.07 0.66 15.55
CA TYR A 561 21.13 1.70 14.54
C TYR A 561 20.65 3.09 15.04
N PHE A 562 19.89 3.16 16.13
CA PHE A 562 19.56 4.43 16.77
C PHE A 562 20.69 5.01 17.60
N ASN A 563 21.71 4.21 17.98
CA ASN A 563 22.87 4.72 18.74
C ASN A 563 23.69 5.76 17.96
N GLU A 564 23.49 5.86 16.65
CA GLU A 564 24.10 6.88 15.81
C GLU A 564 23.48 8.27 16.00
N LEU A 565 22.28 8.36 16.60
CA LEU A 565 21.63 9.65 16.82
C LEU A 565 22.15 10.27 18.14
N PRO A 566 22.61 11.52 18.11
CA PRO A 566 23.00 12.24 19.32
C PRO A 566 21.81 12.76 20.15
N VAL A 567 20.58 12.63 19.64
CA VAL A 567 19.34 12.87 20.38
C VAL A 567 18.69 11.55 20.77
N THR A 568 18.14 11.51 21.97
CA THR A 568 17.37 10.35 22.44
C THR A 568 16.01 10.30 21.75
N ALA A 569 15.55 9.12 21.41
CA ALA A 569 14.24 8.92 20.83
C ALA A 569 13.45 7.85 21.60
N ALA A 570 12.15 7.87 21.43
CA ALA A 570 11.26 6.84 21.94
C ALA A 570 10.26 6.45 20.86
N GLY A 571 9.85 5.18 20.83
CA GLY A 571 8.92 4.73 19.80
C GLY A 571 8.56 3.27 19.91
N LYS A 572 7.68 2.83 19.01
CA LYS A 572 7.19 1.46 18.95
C LYS A 572 7.19 0.96 17.51
N THR A 573 7.83 -0.17 17.31
CA THR A 573 7.71 -0.94 16.06
C THR A 573 6.39 -1.69 16.01
N GLY A 574 5.88 -1.91 14.81
CA GLY A 574 4.68 -2.69 14.56
C GLY A 574 4.75 -3.46 13.27
N THR A 575 4.31 -4.70 13.33
CA THR A 575 4.17 -5.57 12.16
C THR A 575 2.70 -5.94 12.03
N ALA A 576 2.10 -5.62 10.88
CA ALA A 576 0.71 -5.94 10.60
C ALA A 576 0.62 -6.97 9.48
N GLN A 577 0.00 -8.11 9.77
CA GLN A 577 -0.23 -9.16 8.79
C GLN A 577 -1.65 -9.07 8.26
N GLU A 578 -1.81 -8.80 6.96
CA GLU A 578 -3.11 -8.83 6.27
C GLU A 578 -3.31 -10.12 5.46
N SER A 579 -2.23 -10.72 4.98
CA SER A 579 -2.28 -11.93 4.17
C SER A 579 -1.07 -12.82 4.45
N LYS A 580 -1.28 -14.14 4.40
CA LYS A 580 -0.17 -15.12 4.43
C LYS A 580 0.59 -15.20 3.08
N LYS A 581 0.04 -14.61 2.01
CA LYS A 581 0.62 -14.65 0.67
C LYS A 581 1.46 -13.42 0.33
N ARG A 582 1.42 -12.39 1.16
CA ARG A 582 2.16 -11.13 0.98
C ARG A 582 3.01 -10.84 2.21
N ALA A 583 4.07 -10.06 2.02
CA ALA A 583 4.87 -9.58 3.14
C ALA A 583 4.05 -8.71 4.09
N ASN A 584 4.42 -8.70 5.37
CA ASN A 584 3.76 -7.88 6.39
C ASN A 584 4.03 -6.39 6.14
N HIS A 585 3.11 -5.53 6.58
CA HIS A 585 3.36 -4.10 6.66
C HIS A 585 4.38 -3.79 7.75
N ALA A 586 5.32 -2.90 7.44
CA ALA A 586 6.30 -2.39 8.38
C ALA A 586 5.82 -1.04 8.93
N LEU A 587 5.70 -0.94 10.27
CA LEU A 587 5.24 0.27 10.95
C LEU A 587 6.24 0.68 12.03
N PHE A 588 6.34 2.00 12.21
CA PHE A 588 6.98 2.61 13.37
C PHE A 588 6.22 3.87 13.75
N VAL A 589 6.04 4.09 15.04
CA VAL A 589 5.55 5.34 15.61
C VAL A 589 6.51 5.78 16.71
N GLY A 590 6.83 7.06 16.78
CA GLY A 590 7.79 7.53 17.77
C GLY A 590 7.87 9.04 17.85
N TYR A 591 8.77 9.53 18.68
CA TYR A 591 9.03 10.95 18.91
C TYR A 591 10.47 11.21 19.35
N ALA A 592 10.94 12.41 19.18
CA ALA A 592 12.26 12.86 19.63
C ALA A 592 12.26 14.39 19.91
N PRO A 593 13.19 14.88 20.77
CA PRO A 593 13.95 14.12 21.77
C PRO A 593 13.05 13.48 22.83
N TYR A 594 13.52 12.44 23.52
CA TYR A 594 12.74 11.77 24.57
C TYR A 594 12.45 12.70 25.76
N GLU A 595 13.46 13.46 26.22
CA GLU A 595 13.39 14.29 27.42
C GLU A 595 12.55 15.56 27.22
N SER A 596 12.46 16.05 25.99
CA SER A 596 11.68 17.23 25.62
C SER A 596 11.19 17.09 24.19
N PRO A 597 10.11 16.35 23.97
CA PRO A 597 9.62 16.03 22.62
C PRO A 597 9.34 17.28 21.80
N GLN A 598 9.88 17.33 20.59
CA GLN A 598 9.67 18.39 19.61
C GLN A 598 8.83 17.88 18.44
N ILE A 599 9.19 16.72 17.88
CA ILE A 599 8.46 16.12 16.79
C ILE A 599 8.05 14.68 17.10
N SER A 600 6.91 14.30 16.56
CA SER A 600 6.45 12.92 16.46
C SER A 600 6.51 12.45 15.01
N ILE A 601 6.68 11.14 14.81
CA ILE A 601 6.78 10.52 13.50
C ILE A 601 5.97 9.23 13.46
N SER A 602 5.26 9.02 12.36
CA SER A 602 4.66 7.73 12.01
C SER A 602 5.10 7.33 10.61
N THR A 603 5.65 6.14 10.50
CA THR A 603 6.12 5.55 9.24
C THR A 603 5.40 4.25 8.96
N ARG A 604 4.93 4.07 7.71
CA ARG A 604 4.37 2.83 7.21
C ARG A 604 4.95 2.52 5.84
N ILE A 605 5.52 1.32 5.69
CA ILE A 605 5.90 0.76 4.38
C ILE A 605 4.97 -0.43 4.13
N MET A 606 4.10 -0.30 3.11
CA MET A 606 3.15 -1.36 2.77
C MET A 606 3.91 -2.58 2.28
N ASN A 607 3.59 -3.76 2.85
CA ASN A 607 4.30 -5.01 2.56
C ASN A 607 5.83 -4.88 2.72
N GLY A 608 6.28 -4.07 3.69
CA GLY A 608 7.67 -3.71 3.92
C GLY A 608 8.49 -4.77 4.66
N TYR A 609 7.98 -5.97 4.86
CA TYR A 609 8.61 -7.17 5.45
C TYR A 609 8.89 -7.06 6.96
N SER A 610 9.62 -6.06 7.40
CA SER A 610 10.07 -5.91 8.79
C SER A 610 9.84 -4.50 9.31
N SER A 611 9.29 -4.39 10.51
CA SER A 611 9.13 -3.12 11.22
C SER A 611 10.45 -2.38 11.45
N ASP A 612 11.58 -3.09 11.47
CA ASP A 612 12.91 -2.48 11.56
C ASP A 612 13.20 -1.54 10.38
N TYR A 613 12.67 -1.81 9.18
CA TYR A 613 12.88 -0.92 8.03
C TYR A 613 12.13 0.40 8.17
N ALA A 614 10.92 0.37 8.73
CA ALA A 614 10.20 1.60 9.08
C ALA A 614 10.90 2.38 10.20
N ALA A 615 11.48 1.69 11.19
CA ALA A 615 12.23 2.30 12.27
C ALA A 615 13.56 2.92 11.77
N GLN A 616 14.31 2.23 10.88
CA GLN A 616 15.52 2.77 10.25
C GLN A 616 15.22 4.03 9.46
N LEU A 617 14.17 4.00 8.62
CA LEU A 617 13.72 5.20 7.89
C LEU A 617 13.37 6.34 8.84
N SER A 618 12.64 6.05 9.93
CA SER A 618 12.28 7.07 10.92
C SER A 618 13.53 7.67 11.59
N LYS A 619 14.55 6.86 11.88
CA LYS A 619 15.86 7.33 12.37
C LYS A 619 16.51 8.32 11.38
N ASP A 620 16.48 8.02 10.08
CA ASP A 620 17.06 8.89 9.06
C ASP A 620 16.29 10.20 8.92
N VAL A 621 14.95 10.18 9.03
CA VAL A 621 14.11 11.39 9.08
C VAL A 621 14.45 12.25 10.31
N LEU A 622 14.61 11.63 11.50
CA LEU A 622 15.04 12.34 12.71
C LEU A 622 16.44 12.96 12.54
N ALA A 623 17.38 12.20 11.94
CA ALA A 623 18.72 12.70 11.65
C ALA A 623 18.70 13.91 10.70
N TYR A 624 17.83 13.90 9.71
CA TYR A 624 17.63 15.02 8.79
C TYR A 624 17.03 16.25 9.49
N TYR A 625 15.94 16.06 10.25
CA TYR A 625 15.23 17.14 10.92
C TYR A 625 16.12 17.89 11.91
N PHE A 626 16.86 17.17 12.75
CA PHE A 626 17.72 17.74 13.76
C PHE A 626 19.12 18.14 13.24
N ASP A 627 19.35 18.01 11.92
CA ASP A 627 20.65 18.30 11.26
C ASP A 627 21.85 17.56 11.90
N LEU A 628 21.61 16.28 12.26
CA LEU A 628 22.57 15.45 13.00
C LEU A 628 23.60 14.74 12.11
N LYS A 629 23.35 14.71 10.80
CA LYS A 629 24.24 14.23 9.76
C LYS A 629 24.21 15.21 8.59
N ASN A 630 25.31 15.29 7.83
CA ASN A 630 25.28 16.00 6.57
C ASN A 630 24.13 15.46 5.72
N ARG A 631 23.20 16.34 5.33
CA ARG A 631 21.98 16.01 4.57
C ARG A 631 22.29 15.32 3.25
N ASP A 632 23.40 15.66 2.60
CA ASP A 632 23.86 15.02 1.36
C ASP A 632 24.24 13.54 1.57
N ASN A 633 24.63 13.16 2.79
CA ASN A 633 24.94 11.76 3.12
C ASN A 633 23.69 10.93 3.44
N LEU A 634 22.53 11.55 3.62
CA LEU A 634 21.25 10.87 3.85
C LEU A 634 20.47 10.71 2.55
N ILE A 635 20.47 11.75 1.71
CA ILE A 635 19.77 11.75 0.41
C ILE A 635 20.79 11.49 -0.67
N THR A 636 21.15 10.22 -0.84
CA THR A 636 22.20 9.80 -1.77
C THR A 636 21.73 9.64 -3.21
N GLY A 637 20.39 9.52 -3.42
CA GLY A 637 19.82 9.13 -4.72
C GLY A 637 20.06 7.65 -5.06
N GLU A 638 20.44 6.83 -4.07
CA GLU A 638 20.66 5.40 -4.21
C GLU A 638 19.82 4.63 -3.20
N ALA A 639 19.59 3.36 -3.49
CA ALA A 639 18.85 2.45 -2.61
C ALA A 639 19.56 2.32 -1.25
N ASP A 640 18.83 2.59 -0.18
CA ASP A 640 19.34 2.41 1.18
C ASP A 640 19.24 0.93 1.57
N THR A 641 20.38 0.23 1.52
CA THR A 641 20.45 -1.20 1.86
C THR A 641 20.02 -1.42 3.31
N PRO A 642 18.95 -2.22 3.55
CA PRO A 642 18.49 -2.45 4.90
C PRO A 642 19.55 -3.14 5.75
N LEU A 643 19.82 -2.59 6.93
CA LEU A 643 20.63 -3.30 7.93
C LEU A 643 19.87 -4.57 8.34
N THR A 644 20.60 -5.68 8.48
CA THR A 644 20.01 -6.94 8.91
C THR A 644 19.19 -6.76 10.17
N ALA A 645 17.91 -7.17 10.13
CA ALA A 645 17.01 -7.06 11.26
C ALA A 645 17.61 -7.81 12.46
N THR A 646 17.99 -7.07 13.49
CA THR A 646 18.33 -7.64 14.81
C THR A 646 17.01 -8.04 15.43
N GLY A 647 16.74 -9.36 15.47
CA GLY A 647 15.49 -10.00 15.77
C GLY A 647 14.61 -9.34 16.82
N GLY A 648 13.34 -9.34 16.53
CA GLY A 648 12.23 -9.01 17.39
C GLY A 648 11.43 -7.82 16.91
N ASP A 649 10.14 -8.06 16.74
CA ASP A 649 9.13 -6.99 16.71
C ASP A 649 9.14 -6.19 17.99
#